data_80308a859f45d02f5026a93ff1e26471
#
_entry.id   80308a859f45d02f5026a93ff1e26471
#
_cell.length_a   1.000
_cell.length_b   1.000
_cell.length_c   1.000
_cell.angle_alpha   90.00
_cell.angle_beta   90.00
_cell.angle_gamma   90.00
#
_symmetry.space_group_name_H-M   'P 1'
#
loop_
_entity.id
_entity.type
_entity.pdbx_description
1 polymer ?
#
loop_
_entity_poly.entity_id
_entity_poly.type
_entity_poly.pdbx_seq_one_letter_code
_entity_poly.pdbx_strand_id
1 'polypeptide(L)'
;MAITIHNLGFPRIGKKRELKKAVEAYWRNESSLTELQEQGQAIRKDNWQLQQSQGVELLPVGDFAWYDHVLSTSLLFGVVPKRHQSSTGEIDLDTLFRIGRGKAPSGCACAASEMTKWFNTNYHYIVPELTENQTFEISFTELFDQVKEAQALGLQVKPVLVGPVTYLHLAKTVGEFDKLDLLPRLLTAYQHVLSKLADLGVEWVQIDEPILALELTKEYRLALTTSFNKLHGQGIKLLLATYFGSVENYLDDIAAYPVDGVHFDLVAEAQDIENINERIAKDKVLSLGVINGRNIWKTDLEAVYNQIQSLVSSREHVWLAPSCSLLHTPVDLALETTLDGEIKSWLAFAKQKGHELSLLKQALLSGDITSLIDYSAPVKARAKSLRVNDGAVKLRVDSLTKQDGERTSPFAKRQLVQKQALGLPILPTTTIGSFPQTTAIRKARRDFKAGNISEADYTAQMQNEISYAVAQQETVDLDVLVHGEAERNDMVEYFGELLEGFAFTQFGWVQSYGSRCVKPPIIWGDISRKHPMTVNWTEYAQSLTNKQMKGMLTGPVTILFWSFIRDDLDKPTIANQIALALRDEVVDLEKAGINIIQIDEPAFREGLPLKASKWQDYLNWAAYAFRVSASGVSDSTQIHTHMCYAEFNDIIAAIADMDADVITIETSRSNMELLNAFEDFDYPNEIGPGVYDIHSPNIPEVTWIKQLMKEAAKKVPVERLWINPDCGLKTRGWQETQAALKNMVTAAKELRQELV
;
A
#
# COMPACT_ATOMS: atom_id res chain seq x y z
N MET A 1 -16.51 -2.48 -37.45
CA MET A 1 -15.70 -2.27 -36.23
C MET A 1 -16.62 -1.83 -35.13
N ALA A 2 -16.68 -2.61 -34.03
CA ALA A 2 -17.44 -2.28 -32.82
C ALA A 2 -16.46 -1.99 -31.70
N ILE A 3 -16.56 -0.80 -31.12
CA ILE A 3 -15.75 -0.40 -29.95
C ILE A 3 -16.67 -0.28 -28.74
N THR A 4 -16.39 -1.03 -27.69
CA THR A 4 -17.13 -0.97 -26.43
C THR A 4 -16.24 -0.41 -25.32
N ILE A 5 -16.78 0.48 -24.51
CA ILE A 5 -16.11 0.96 -23.29
C ILE A 5 -16.60 0.13 -22.11
N HIS A 6 -15.64 -0.44 -21.38
CA HIS A 6 -15.93 -1.13 -20.13
C HIS A 6 -14.96 -0.72 -19.02
N ASN A 7 -15.25 -1.13 -17.80
CA ASN A 7 -14.39 -0.91 -16.63
C ASN A 7 -14.13 -2.24 -15.92
N LEU A 8 -12.96 -2.38 -15.31
CA LEU A 8 -12.57 -3.57 -14.57
C LEU A 8 -13.01 -3.55 -13.10
N GLY A 9 -13.35 -2.38 -12.60
CA GLY A 9 -13.82 -2.14 -11.24
C GLY A 9 -13.73 -0.66 -10.90
N PHE A 10 -14.48 -0.20 -9.90
CA PHE A 10 -14.64 1.21 -9.56
C PHE A 10 -14.39 1.46 -8.06
N PRO A 11 -13.96 2.68 -7.63
CA PRO A 11 -13.79 3.00 -6.23
C PRO A 11 -15.10 2.78 -5.43
N ARG A 12 -15.02 2.02 -4.33
CA ARG A 12 -16.20 1.61 -3.55
C ARG A 12 -16.45 2.42 -2.29
N ILE A 13 -15.49 3.27 -1.90
CA ILE A 13 -15.56 4.03 -0.64
C ILE A 13 -16.54 5.20 -0.68
N GLY A 14 -17.04 5.57 -1.87
CA GLY A 14 -17.85 6.76 -2.12
C GLY A 14 -17.02 8.04 -2.23
N LYS A 15 -17.63 9.12 -2.74
CA LYS A 15 -16.97 10.42 -3.02
C LYS A 15 -16.37 11.08 -1.77
N LYS A 16 -17.02 10.89 -0.61
CA LYS A 16 -16.64 11.48 0.69
C LYS A 16 -16.48 10.43 1.79
N ARG A 17 -16.09 9.20 1.41
CA ARG A 17 -15.93 8.04 2.30
C ARG A 17 -17.23 7.61 2.97
N GLU A 18 -18.31 7.59 2.23
CA GLU A 18 -19.64 7.20 2.72
C GLU A 18 -19.60 5.76 3.24
N LEU A 19 -18.98 4.82 2.53
CA LEU A 19 -18.83 3.43 2.99
C LEU A 19 -18.12 3.34 4.34
N LYS A 20 -17.00 4.07 4.51
CA LYS A 20 -16.27 4.11 5.79
C LYS A 20 -17.18 4.51 6.94
N LYS A 21 -17.95 5.59 6.75
CA LYS A 21 -18.87 6.09 7.80
C LYS A 21 -19.94 5.07 8.13
N ALA A 22 -20.52 4.45 7.11
CA ALA A 22 -21.61 3.47 7.27
C ALA A 22 -21.11 2.21 8.02
N VAL A 23 -20.00 1.60 7.59
CA VAL A 23 -19.50 0.39 8.25
C VAL A 23 -19.01 0.66 9.67
N GLU A 24 -18.39 1.81 9.93
CA GLU A 24 -17.92 2.17 11.28
C GLU A 24 -19.07 2.48 12.23
N ALA A 25 -20.16 3.11 11.76
CA ALA A 25 -21.39 3.30 12.55
C ALA A 25 -22.03 1.95 12.90
N TYR A 26 -22.13 1.05 11.94
CA TYR A 26 -22.62 -0.31 12.15
C TYR A 26 -21.76 -1.06 13.19
N TRP A 27 -20.43 -1.02 13.06
CA TRP A 27 -19.54 -1.68 14.01
C TRP A 27 -19.63 -1.16 15.45
N ARG A 28 -20.08 0.09 15.63
CA ARG A 28 -20.34 0.70 16.95
C ARG A 28 -21.76 0.51 17.44
N ASN A 29 -22.62 -0.23 16.72
CA ASN A 29 -24.07 -0.36 16.95
C ASN A 29 -24.80 0.98 16.94
N GLU A 30 -24.34 1.94 16.14
CA GLU A 30 -24.98 3.25 15.92
C GLU A 30 -25.96 3.21 14.73
N SER A 31 -25.89 2.17 13.90
CA SER A 31 -26.81 1.92 12.79
C SER A 31 -27.14 0.43 12.68
N SER A 32 -28.29 0.13 12.08
CA SER A 32 -28.76 -1.23 11.82
C SER A 32 -28.09 -1.84 10.57
N LEU A 33 -28.22 -3.16 10.43
CA LEU A 33 -27.79 -3.88 9.22
C LEU A 33 -28.54 -3.38 7.97
N THR A 34 -29.84 -3.10 8.10
CA THR A 34 -30.66 -2.57 7.00
C THR A 34 -30.14 -1.21 6.52
N GLU A 35 -29.88 -0.28 7.45
CA GLU A 35 -29.32 1.03 7.10
C GLU A 35 -27.93 0.91 6.44
N LEU A 36 -27.09 -0.02 6.90
CA LEU A 36 -25.80 -0.30 6.26
C LEU A 36 -26.00 -0.78 4.82
N GLN A 37 -26.91 -1.74 4.60
CA GLN A 37 -27.20 -2.29 3.27
C GLN A 37 -27.77 -1.23 2.33
N GLU A 38 -28.68 -0.37 2.80
CA GLU A 38 -29.22 0.76 2.03
C GLU A 38 -28.14 1.74 1.60
N GLN A 39 -27.16 2.04 2.49
CA GLN A 39 -26.02 2.87 2.13
C GLN A 39 -25.14 2.21 1.07
N GLY A 40 -24.92 0.90 1.16
CA GLY A 40 -24.19 0.14 0.12
C GLY A 40 -24.90 0.21 -1.23
N GLN A 41 -26.21 0.02 -1.26
CA GLN A 41 -27.03 0.16 -2.48
C GLN A 41 -26.94 1.57 -3.08
N ALA A 42 -27.03 2.61 -2.24
CA ALA A 42 -26.89 3.99 -2.69
C ALA A 42 -25.53 4.25 -3.33
N ILE A 43 -24.42 3.78 -2.73
CA ILE A 43 -23.07 3.93 -3.26
C ILE A 43 -22.93 3.18 -4.61
N ARG A 44 -23.40 1.94 -4.72
CA ARG A 44 -23.36 1.17 -5.96
C ARG A 44 -24.15 1.86 -7.07
N LYS A 45 -25.37 2.30 -6.79
CA LYS A 45 -26.21 3.03 -7.74
C LYS A 45 -25.51 4.30 -8.24
N ASP A 46 -24.99 5.12 -7.32
CA ASP A 46 -24.25 6.34 -7.67
C ASP A 46 -23.03 6.02 -8.56
N ASN A 47 -22.27 4.96 -8.23
CA ASN A 47 -21.11 4.56 -8.99
C ASN A 47 -21.49 4.09 -10.41
N TRP A 48 -22.54 3.30 -10.57
CA TRP A 48 -22.98 2.83 -11.89
C TRP A 48 -23.50 3.98 -12.75
N GLN A 49 -24.33 4.86 -12.18
CA GLN A 49 -24.83 6.05 -12.89
C GLN A 49 -23.69 7.00 -13.30
N LEU A 50 -22.70 7.17 -12.43
CA LEU A 50 -21.52 7.98 -12.71
C LEU A 50 -20.74 7.41 -13.90
N GLN A 51 -20.47 6.12 -13.92
CA GLN A 51 -19.76 5.44 -15.00
C GLN A 51 -20.57 5.53 -16.31
N GLN A 52 -21.86 5.24 -16.26
CA GLN A 52 -22.75 5.36 -17.43
C GLN A 52 -22.74 6.77 -18.01
N SER A 53 -22.78 7.80 -17.15
CA SER A 53 -22.71 9.21 -17.58
C SER A 53 -21.40 9.58 -18.28
N GLN A 54 -20.36 8.79 -18.09
CA GLN A 54 -19.07 8.94 -18.77
C GLN A 54 -18.93 8.03 -19.99
N GLY A 55 -20.00 7.36 -20.42
CA GLY A 55 -20.01 6.53 -21.61
C GLY A 55 -19.51 5.10 -21.41
N VAL A 56 -19.36 4.63 -20.18
CA VAL A 56 -19.10 3.20 -19.91
C VAL A 56 -20.36 2.42 -20.25
N GLU A 57 -20.24 1.45 -21.15
CA GLU A 57 -21.37 0.68 -21.70
C GLU A 57 -21.58 -0.64 -20.96
N LEU A 58 -20.49 -1.29 -20.57
CA LEU A 58 -20.52 -2.55 -19.85
C LEU A 58 -19.93 -2.37 -18.43
N LEU A 59 -20.81 -2.34 -17.44
CA LEU A 59 -20.51 -1.93 -16.09
C LEU A 59 -20.02 -3.09 -15.21
N PRO A 60 -18.98 -2.91 -14.38
CA PRO A 60 -18.59 -3.91 -13.41
C PRO A 60 -19.64 -4.05 -12.30
N VAL A 61 -19.87 -5.29 -11.86
CA VAL A 61 -20.71 -5.66 -10.73
C VAL A 61 -19.97 -6.74 -9.93
N GLY A 62 -20.16 -6.77 -8.61
CA GLY A 62 -19.40 -7.66 -7.73
C GLY A 62 -18.00 -7.14 -7.39
N ASP A 63 -17.58 -6.02 -7.98
CA ASP A 63 -16.40 -5.27 -7.61
C ASP A 63 -16.59 -4.49 -6.29
N PHE A 64 -17.82 -4.19 -5.89
CA PHE A 64 -18.13 -3.63 -4.57
C PHE A 64 -17.93 -4.70 -3.48
N ALA A 65 -17.20 -4.35 -2.43
CA ALA A 65 -16.98 -5.20 -1.27
C ALA A 65 -17.03 -4.38 0.02
N TRP A 66 -17.63 -4.93 1.07
CA TRP A 66 -17.74 -4.29 2.38
C TRP A 66 -16.40 -4.15 3.10
N TYR A 67 -15.45 -5.06 2.81
CA TYR A 67 -14.11 -5.06 3.40
C TYR A 67 -13.04 -5.18 2.32
N ASP A 68 -12.93 -6.33 1.65
CA ASP A 68 -12.10 -6.55 0.47
C ASP A 68 -12.73 -7.63 -0.44
N HIS A 69 -12.31 -7.64 -1.71
CA HIS A 69 -12.91 -8.52 -2.73
C HIS A 69 -12.43 -9.99 -2.64
N VAL A 70 -11.27 -10.25 -2.04
CA VAL A 70 -10.79 -11.62 -1.81
C VAL A 70 -11.58 -12.25 -0.66
N LEU A 71 -11.82 -11.51 0.41
CA LEU A 71 -12.70 -11.94 1.50
C LEU A 71 -14.13 -12.17 1.00
N SER A 72 -14.66 -11.29 0.14
CA SER A 72 -15.98 -11.49 -0.48
C SER A 72 -16.01 -12.78 -1.32
N THR A 73 -14.92 -13.10 -2.04
CA THR A 73 -14.76 -14.36 -2.78
C THR A 73 -14.72 -15.56 -1.82
N SER A 74 -14.03 -15.45 -0.70
CA SER A 74 -14.01 -16.49 0.34
C SER A 74 -15.41 -16.80 0.87
N LEU A 75 -16.21 -15.76 1.18
CA LEU A 75 -17.56 -15.94 1.66
C LEU A 75 -18.49 -16.49 0.56
N LEU A 76 -18.33 -16.04 -0.69
CA LEU A 76 -19.09 -16.58 -1.82
C LEU A 76 -18.97 -18.12 -1.87
N PHE A 77 -17.78 -18.66 -1.63
CA PHE A 77 -17.48 -20.09 -1.67
C PHE A 77 -17.53 -20.78 -0.29
N GLY A 78 -17.99 -20.12 0.75
CA GLY A 78 -18.13 -20.72 2.09
C GLY A 78 -16.82 -20.95 2.83
N VAL A 79 -15.74 -20.28 2.43
CA VAL A 79 -14.43 -20.40 3.09
C VAL A 79 -14.40 -19.52 4.33
N VAL A 80 -14.68 -20.14 5.49
CA VAL A 80 -14.74 -19.47 6.79
C VAL A 80 -13.87 -20.26 7.79
N PRO A 81 -12.81 -19.65 8.35
CA PRO A 81 -11.99 -20.29 9.38
C PRO A 81 -12.83 -20.72 10.60
N LYS A 82 -12.52 -21.88 11.20
CA LYS A 82 -13.31 -22.47 12.30
C LYS A 82 -13.59 -21.48 13.43
N ARG A 83 -12.64 -20.65 13.81
CA ARG A 83 -12.78 -19.65 14.87
C ARG A 83 -13.80 -18.54 14.59
N HIS A 84 -14.17 -18.36 13.32
CA HIS A 84 -15.13 -17.36 12.85
C HIS A 84 -16.51 -17.92 12.51
N GLN A 85 -16.68 -19.26 12.51
CA GLN A 85 -17.96 -19.90 12.21
C GLN A 85 -18.99 -19.58 13.28
N SER A 86 -20.22 -19.30 12.84
CA SER A 86 -21.35 -19.13 13.76
C SER A 86 -21.86 -20.51 14.24
N SER A 87 -22.52 -20.54 15.39
CA SER A 87 -23.16 -21.75 15.92
C SER A 87 -24.27 -22.30 15.02
N THR A 88 -24.87 -21.44 14.19
CA THR A 88 -25.92 -21.80 13.21
C THR A 88 -25.36 -22.25 11.87
N GLY A 89 -24.05 -22.07 11.61
CA GLY A 89 -23.43 -22.31 10.30
C GLY A 89 -23.80 -21.27 9.23
N GLU A 90 -24.59 -20.26 9.56
CA GLU A 90 -24.96 -19.18 8.65
C GLU A 90 -23.75 -18.27 8.37
N ILE A 91 -23.57 -17.90 7.10
CA ILE A 91 -22.52 -16.98 6.61
C ILE A 91 -23.20 -15.68 6.23
N ASP A 92 -22.97 -14.66 7.04
CA ASP A 92 -23.56 -13.34 6.95
C ASP A 92 -22.50 -12.23 6.91
N LEU A 93 -22.96 -10.99 6.89
CA LEU A 93 -22.08 -9.82 6.87
C LEU A 93 -21.27 -9.66 8.18
N ASP A 94 -21.83 -10.10 9.31
CA ASP A 94 -21.10 -10.11 10.57
C ASP A 94 -19.98 -11.16 10.58
N THR A 95 -20.17 -12.28 9.88
CA THR A 95 -19.10 -13.27 9.65
C THR A 95 -17.94 -12.64 8.85
N LEU A 96 -18.26 -11.87 7.80
CA LEU A 96 -17.26 -11.13 7.04
C LEU A 96 -16.46 -10.18 7.93
N PHE A 97 -17.14 -9.40 8.77
CA PHE A 97 -16.47 -8.46 9.68
C PHE A 97 -15.68 -9.14 10.80
N ARG A 98 -16.13 -10.29 11.31
CA ARG A 98 -15.34 -11.09 12.27
C ARG A 98 -14.04 -11.59 11.65
N ILE A 99 -14.08 -12.09 10.44
CA ILE A 99 -12.87 -12.55 9.74
C ILE A 99 -11.89 -11.39 9.56
N GLY A 100 -12.37 -10.23 9.06
CA GLY A 100 -11.52 -9.08 8.76
C GLY A 100 -11.01 -8.31 9.99
N ARG A 101 -11.76 -8.30 11.12
CA ARG A 101 -11.49 -7.44 12.27
C ARG A 101 -11.38 -8.18 13.61
N GLY A 102 -11.73 -9.45 13.64
CA GLY A 102 -11.84 -10.22 14.89
C GLY A 102 -13.10 -9.90 15.70
N LYS A 103 -13.94 -8.96 15.27
CA LYS A 103 -15.14 -8.52 15.98
C LYS A 103 -16.19 -7.96 15.02
N ALA A 104 -17.46 -8.27 15.28
CA ALA A 104 -18.64 -7.70 14.62
C ALA A 104 -19.71 -7.35 15.69
N PRO A 105 -20.82 -6.67 15.33
CA PRO A 105 -21.95 -6.45 16.23
C PRO A 105 -22.50 -7.73 16.82
N SER A 106 -22.54 -8.83 16.06
CA SER A 106 -22.96 -10.16 16.53
C SER A 106 -21.81 -11.15 16.57
N GLY A 107 -21.94 -12.20 17.36
CA GLY A 107 -20.97 -13.29 17.51
C GLY A 107 -19.85 -13.00 18.50
N CYS A 108 -18.98 -13.99 18.69
CA CYS A 108 -17.85 -13.89 19.60
C CYS A 108 -16.68 -13.12 19.01
N ALA A 109 -15.95 -12.35 19.82
CA ALA A 109 -14.69 -11.77 19.44
C ALA A 109 -13.61 -12.87 19.38
N CYS A 110 -12.80 -12.86 18.33
CA CYS A 110 -11.69 -13.79 18.12
C CYS A 110 -10.57 -13.11 17.33
N ALA A 111 -9.42 -13.76 17.16
CA ALA A 111 -8.33 -13.19 16.38
C ALA A 111 -8.75 -13.01 14.91
N ALA A 112 -8.56 -11.82 14.35
CA ALA A 112 -8.74 -11.56 12.92
C ALA A 112 -7.84 -12.46 12.08
N SER A 113 -8.24 -12.71 10.83
CA SER A 113 -7.37 -13.37 9.87
C SER A 113 -6.24 -12.45 9.42
N GLU A 114 -5.17 -13.03 8.89
CA GLU A 114 -4.03 -12.29 8.37
C GLU A 114 -4.44 -11.38 7.22
N MET A 115 -3.77 -10.24 7.11
CA MET A 115 -3.96 -9.28 6.05
C MET A 115 -2.63 -9.01 5.35
N THR A 116 -2.64 -8.96 4.03
CA THR A 116 -1.47 -8.63 3.23
C THR A 116 -1.85 -7.81 1.99
N LYS A 117 -0.86 -7.34 1.25
CA LYS A 117 -1.06 -6.51 0.07
C LYS A 117 -1.64 -7.29 -1.11
N TRP A 118 -2.54 -6.63 -1.84
CA TRP A 118 -2.98 -7.02 -3.16
C TRP A 118 -1.89 -6.70 -4.17
N PHE A 119 -1.07 -7.70 -4.50
CA PHE A 119 0.11 -7.56 -5.36
C PHE A 119 1.02 -6.39 -4.90
N ASN A 120 1.50 -5.58 -5.82
CA ASN A 120 2.34 -4.41 -5.52
C ASN A 120 1.54 -3.10 -5.35
N THR A 121 0.28 -3.19 -4.90
CA THR A 121 -0.58 -2.03 -4.63
C THR A 121 -0.59 -1.64 -3.14
N ASN A 122 -1.16 -0.49 -2.81
CA ASN A 122 -1.40 -0.10 -1.41
C ASN A 122 -2.77 -0.59 -0.89
N TYR A 123 -3.49 -1.38 -1.67
CA TYR A 123 -4.69 -2.07 -1.26
C TYR A 123 -4.35 -3.43 -0.63
N HIS A 124 -5.06 -3.80 0.44
CA HIS A 124 -4.82 -5.02 1.19
C HIS A 124 -6.06 -5.91 1.17
N TYR A 125 -5.83 -7.20 1.31
CA TYR A 125 -6.88 -8.21 1.40
C TYR A 125 -6.67 -9.13 2.60
N ILE A 126 -7.74 -9.75 3.07
CA ILE A 126 -7.70 -10.80 4.11
C ILE A 126 -7.32 -12.12 3.46
N VAL A 127 -6.25 -12.72 3.97
CA VAL A 127 -5.69 -13.97 3.43
C VAL A 127 -6.66 -15.14 3.70
N PRO A 128 -7.13 -15.84 2.66
CA PRO A 128 -7.93 -17.05 2.84
C PRO A 128 -7.13 -18.15 3.53
N GLU A 129 -7.73 -18.82 4.51
CA GLU A 129 -7.14 -19.94 5.25
C GLU A 129 -7.79 -21.23 4.75
N LEU A 130 -7.04 -22.04 4.01
CA LEU A 130 -7.55 -23.27 3.38
C LEU A 130 -7.07 -24.52 4.12
N THR A 131 -7.97 -25.48 4.28
CA THR A 131 -7.67 -26.81 4.84
C THR A 131 -7.61 -27.85 3.71
N GLU A 132 -6.91 -28.96 3.90
CA GLU A 132 -6.79 -30.06 2.91
C GLU A 132 -8.15 -30.59 2.43
N ASN A 133 -9.13 -30.64 3.34
CA ASN A 133 -10.49 -31.10 3.05
C ASN A 133 -11.46 -29.95 2.78
N GLN A 134 -10.98 -28.78 2.36
CA GLN A 134 -11.81 -27.61 2.07
C GLN A 134 -12.88 -27.95 1.03
N THR A 135 -14.13 -27.64 1.34
CA THR A 135 -15.27 -27.64 0.41
C THR A 135 -15.54 -26.22 -0.05
N PHE A 136 -16.11 -26.12 -1.26
CA PHE A 136 -16.49 -24.85 -1.86
C PHE A 136 -17.93 -24.93 -2.34
N GLU A 137 -18.79 -24.09 -1.75
CA GLU A 137 -20.22 -24.04 -2.07
C GLU A 137 -20.68 -22.57 -2.08
N ILE A 138 -21.67 -22.25 -2.91
CA ILE A 138 -22.24 -20.88 -2.92
C ILE A 138 -22.95 -20.65 -1.58
N SER A 139 -22.35 -19.84 -0.74
CA SER A 139 -22.80 -19.60 0.63
C SER A 139 -23.20 -18.14 0.91
N PHE A 140 -22.62 -17.19 0.19
CA PHE A 140 -22.92 -15.76 0.32
C PHE A 140 -23.36 -15.21 -1.03
N THR A 141 -24.62 -14.75 -1.14
CA THR A 141 -25.29 -14.48 -2.43
C THR A 141 -25.20 -13.05 -2.92
N GLU A 142 -24.47 -12.19 -2.24
CA GLU A 142 -24.42 -10.75 -2.51
C GLU A 142 -24.07 -10.41 -3.98
N LEU A 143 -23.19 -11.20 -4.62
CA LEU A 143 -22.86 -11.04 -6.04
C LEU A 143 -24.12 -11.07 -6.93
N PHE A 144 -24.99 -12.07 -6.72
CA PHE A 144 -26.21 -12.23 -7.52
C PHE A 144 -27.24 -11.15 -7.22
N ASP A 145 -27.29 -10.66 -5.99
CA ASP A 145 -28.18 -9.59 -5.58
C ASP A 145 -27.73 -8.26 -6.18
N GLN A 146 -26.42 -7.98 -6.23
CA GLN A 146 -25.85 -6.82 -6.93
C GLN A 146 -26.14 -6.87 -8.45
N VAL A 147 -26.08 -8.04 -9.07
CA VAL A 147 -26.46 -8.22 -10.50
C VAL A 147 -27.91 -7.83 -10.73
N LYS A 148 -28.85 -8.39 -9.92
CA LYS A 148 -30.27 -8.04 -10.01
C LYS A 148 -30.55 -6.56 -9.77
N GLU A 149 -29.87 -5.99 -8.79
CA GLU A 149 -29.95 -4.55 -8.46
C GLU A 149 -29.58 -3.67 -9.66
N ALA A 150 -28.47 -3.97 -10.33
CA ALA A 150 -28.02 -3.22 -11.50
C ALA A 150 -28.92 -3.44 -12.72
N GLN A 151 -29.37 -4.68 -12.96
CA GLN A 151 -30.31 -5.01 -14.05
C GLN A 151 -31.67 -4.31 -13.86
N ALA A 152 -32.15 -4.17 -12.61
CA ALA A 152 -33.37 -3.42 -12.31
C ALA A 152 -33.27 -1.94 -12.66
N LEU A 153 -32.05 -1.40 -12.78
CA LEU A 153 -31.78 -0.04 -13.28
C LEU A 153 -31.62 0.02 -14.81
N GLY A 154 -31.82 -1.10 -15.52
CA GLY A 154 -31.68 -1.20 -16.98
C GLY A 154 -30.23 -1.17 -17.46
N LEU A 155 -29.25 -1.51 -16.60
CA LEU A 155 -27.82 -1.48 -16.91
C LEU A 155 -27.35 -2.79 -17.53
N GLN A 156 -26.42 -2.68 -18.50
CA GLN A 156 -25.66 -3.85 -18.97
C GLN A 156 -24.49 -4.09 -18.03
N VAL A 157 -24.40 -5.31 -17.52
CA VAL A 157 -23.46 -5.64 -16.44
C VAL A 157 -22.49 -6.73 -16.82
N LYS A 158 -21.33 -6.68 -16.23
CA LYS A 158 -20.26 -7.66 -16.31
C LYS A 158 -19.78 -7.96 -14.90
N PRO A 159 -20.26 -9.07 -14.27
CA PRO A 159 -19.72 -9.51 -12.98
C PRO A 159 -18.22 -9.70 -13.01
N VAL A 160 -17.55 -9.33 -11.92
CA VAL A 160 -16.11 -9.45 -11.73
C VAL A 160 -15.83 -10.48 -10.66
N LEU A 161 -15.05 -11.50 -10.98
CA LEU A 161 -14.62 -12.55 -10.08
C LEU A 161 -13.11 -12.60 -10.01
N VAL A 162 -12.56 -12.76 -8.80
CA VAL A 162 -11.16 -13.16 -8.64
C VAL A 162 -11.00 -14.53 -9.26
N GLY A 163 -10.01 -14.73 -10.10
CA GLY A 163 -9.77 -15.99 -10.78
C GLY A 163 -9.37 -17.11 -9.82
N PRO A 164 -9.71 -18.36 -10.14
CA PRO A 164 -9.49 -19.48 -9.23
C PRO A 164 -8.01 -19.71 -8.91
N VAL A 165 -7.12 -19.49 -9.87
CA VAL A 165 -5.68 -19.69 -9.66
C VAL A 165 -5.08 -18.56 -8.85
N THR A 166 -5.46 -17.31 -9.11
CA THR A 166 -5.11 -16.17 -8.26
C THR A 166 -5.63 -16.37 -6.85
N TYR A 167 -6.88 -16.80 -6.66
CA TYR A 167 -7.46 -17.04 -5.33
C TYR A 167 -6.64 -18.06 -4.52
N LEU A 168 -6.31 -19.23 -5.13
CA LEU A 168 -5.48 -20.23 -4.47
C LEU A 168 -4.06 -19.71 -4.20
N HIS A 169 -3.48 -18.95 -5.12
CA HIS A 169 -2.15 -18.33 -4.92
C HIS A 169 -2.13 -17.45 -3.67
N LEU A 170 -3.15 -16.62 -3.51
CA LEU A 170 -3.25 -15.65 -2.40
C LEU A 170 -3.55 -16.30 -1.04
N ALA A 171 -4.05 -17.54 -1.03
CA ALA A 171 -4.41 -18.24 0.18
C ALA A 171 -3.21 -18.88 0.89
N LYS A 172 -3.35 -19.09 2.20
CA LYS A 172 -2.44 -19.91 3.01
C LYS A 172 -3.09 -21.23 3.39
N THR A 173 -2.28 -22.29 3.49
CA THR A 173 -2.73 -23.60 3.95
C THR A 173 -2.69 -23.70 5.46
N VAL A 174 -3.69 -24.34 6.03
CA VAL A 174 -3.72 -24.79 7.43
C VAL A 174 -3.33 -26.25 7.45
N GLY A 175 -2.06 -26.53 7.70
CA GLY A 175 -1.43 -27.84 7.54
C GLY A 175 -0.52 -27.91 6.30
N GLU A 176 0.12 -29.05 6.12
CA GLU A 176 1.08 -29.29 5.03
C GLU A 176 0.39 -30.03 3.87
N PHE A 177 0.03 -29.32 2.82
CA PHE A 177 -0.51 -29.85 1.56
C PHE A 177 -0.34 -28.83 0.43
N ASP A 178 -0.39 -29.28 -0.83
CA ASP A 178 -0.39 -28.37 -1.97
C ASP A 178 -1.79 -27.77 -2.17
N LYS A 179 -1.92 -26.46 -2.06
CA LYS A 179 -3.19 -25.76 -2.27
C LYS A 179 -3.76 -25.91 -3.69
N LEU A 180 -2.92 -26.23 -4.70
CA LEU A 180 -3.39 -26.53 -6.05
C LEU A 180 -4.19 -27.84 -6.13
N ASP A 181 -4.05 -28.75 -5.17
CA ASP A 181 -4.89 -29.96 -5.07
C ASP A 181 -6.38 -29.63 -4.83
N LEU A 182 -6.68 -28.42 -4.35
CA LEU A 182 -8.04 -27.94 -4.17
C LEU A 182 -8.69 -27.44 -5.48
N LEU A 183 -7.89 -27.19 -6.52
CA LEU A 183 -8.38 -26.58 -7.77
C LEU A 183 -9.58 -27.30 -8.39
N PRO A 184 -9.65 -28.65 -8.51
CA PRO A 184 -10.80 -29.31 -9.11
C PRO A 184 -12.11 -29.04 -8.35
N ARG A 185 -12.06 -29.01 -7.02
CA ARG A 185 -13.24 -28.71 -6.17
C ARG A 185 -13.66 -27.24 -6.30
N LEU A 186 -12.70 -26.33 -6.32
CA LEU A 186 -12.95 -24.90 -6.50
C LEU A 186 -13.56 -24.62 -7.88
N LEU A 187 -13.04 -25.23 -8.95
CA LEU A 187 -13.57 -25.06 -10.31
C LEU A 187 -15.03 -25.51 -10.43
N THR A 188 -15.42 -26.59 -9.73
CA THR A 188 -16.82 -27.00 -9.69
C THR A 188 -17.72 -25.92 -9.09
N ALA A 189 -17.28 -25.27 -8.03
CA ALA A 189 -18.02 -24.15 -7.43
C ALA A 189 -18.09 -22.93 -8.38
N TYR A 190 -17.00 -22.61 -9.08
CA TYR A 190 -17.02 -21.56 -10.12
C TYR A 190 -18.00 -21.87 -11.24
N GLN A 191 -18.08 -23.13 -11.72
CA GLN A 191 -19.08 -23.53 -12.73
C GLN A 191 -20.50 -23.26 -12.25
N HIS A 192 -20.81 -23.55 -10.98
CA HIS A 192 -22.13 -23.25 -10.39
C HIS A 192 -22.40 -21.74 -10.34
N VAL A 193 -21.38 -20.91 -10.01
CA VAL A 193 -21.52 -19.45 -10.04
C VAL A 193 -21.80 -18.97 -11.46
N LEU A 194 -21.03 -19.43 -12.46
CA LEU A 194 -21.21 -19.06 -13.86
C LEU A 194 -22.58 -19.46 -14.40
N SER A 195 -23.04 -20.70 -14.13
CA SER A 195 -24.37 -21.15 -14.50
C SER A 195 -25.46 -20.27 -13.90
N LYS A 196 -25.35 -19.93 -12.60
CA LYS A 196 -26.33 -19.08 -11.93
C LYS A 196 -26.32 -17.65 -12.48
N LEU A 197 -25.18 -17.12 -12.91
CA LEU A 197 -25.08 -15.81 -13.58
C LEU A 197 -25.71 -15.88 -14.99
N ALA A 198 -25.49 -16.97 -15.73
CA ALA A 198 -26.14 -17.21 -17.03
C ALA A 198 -27.67 -17.27 -16.89
N ASP A 199 -28.20 -17.95 -15.85
CA ASP A 199 -29.64 -18.00 -15.55
C ASP A 199 -30.23 -16.61 -15.23
N LEU A 200 -29.41 -15.68 -14.72
CA LEU A 200 -29.79 -14.29 -14.52
C LEU A 200 -29.71 -13.44 -15.80
N GLY A 201 -29.37 -14.06 -16.95
CA GLY A 201 -29.26 -13.36 -18.23
C GLY A 201 -27.98 -12.52 -18.38
N VAL A 202 -26.95 -12.79 -17.59
CA VAL A 202 -25.63 -12.14 -17.74
C VAL A 202 -24.94 -12.70 -18.98
N GLU A 203 -24.45 -11.82 -19.85
CA GLU A 203 -23.77 -12.24 -21.09
C GLU A 203 -22.27 -12.46 -20.87
N TRP A 204 -21.61 -11.59 -20.09
CA TRP A 204 -20.17 -11.59 -19.87
C TRP A 204 -19.80 -11.65 -18.39
N VAL A 205 -18.77 -12.42 -18.07
CA VAL A 205 -18.11 -12.44 -16.76
C VAL A 205 -16.63 -12.14 -16.95
N GLN A 206 -16.10 -11.26 -16.12
CA GLN A 206 -14.67 -10.98 -16.00
C GLN A 206 -14.05 -11.91 -14.97
N ILE A 207 -13.00 -12.62 -15.35
CA ILE A 207 -12.17 -13.45 -14.47
C ILE A 207 -10.81 -12.78 -14.32
N ASP A 208 -10.51 -12.30 -13.12
CA ASP A 208 -9.29 -11.59 -12.82
C ASP A 208 -8.16 -12.54 -12.44
N GLU A 209 -7.17 -12.70 -13.31
CA GLU A 209 -5.97 -13.50 -13.06
C GLU A 209 -4.69 -12.65 -13.10
N PRO A 210 -4.53 -11.66 -12.19
CA PRO A 210 -3.31 -10.86 -12.12
C PRO A 210 -2.07 -11.66 -11.72
N ILE A 211 -2.21 -12.90 -11.28
CA ILE A 211 -1.08 -13.83 -11.09
C ILE A 211 -0.25 -13.97 -12.37
N LEU A 212 -0.84 -13.76 -13.55
CA LEU A 212 -0.14 -13.77 -14.84
C LEU A 212 0.92 -12.67 -14.98
N ALA A 213 0.91 -11.66 -14.11
CA ALA A 213 1.97 -10.65 -14.04
C ALA A 213 3.20 -11.12 -13.24
N LEU A 214 3.13 -12.27 -12.57
CA LEU A 214 4.23 -12.89 -11.82
C LEU A 214 5.07 -13.82 -12.69
N GLU A 215 6.16 -14.33 -12.12
CA GLU A 215 6.94 -15.43 -12.69
C GLU A 215 6.35 -16.76 -12.21
N LEU A 216 5.65 -17.47 -13.12
CA LEU A 216 4.88 -18.66 -12.80
C LEU A 216 5.67 -19.94 -12.98
N THR A 217 5.51 -20.88 -12.04
CA THR A 217 5.96 -22.26 -12.21
C THR A 217 5.11 -23.01 -13.24
N LYS A 218 5.57 -24.18 -13.67
CA LYS A 218 4.82 -25.03 -14.63
C LYS A 218 3.47 -25.48 -14.08
N GLU A 219 3.40 -25.72 -12.77
CA GLU A 219 2.20 -26.16 -12.06
C GLU A 219 1.12 -25.07 -12.11
N TYR A 220 1.47 -23.81 -11.86
CA TYR A 220 0.55 -22.69 -11.97
C TYR A 220 0.10 -22.42 -13.41
N ARG A 221 0.98 -22.56 -14.39
CA ARG A 221 0.60 -22.46 -15.82
C ARG A 221 -0.40 -23.57 -16.22
N LEU A 222 -0.16 -24.81 -15.76
CA LEU A 222 -1.07 -25.93 -15.97
C LEU A 222 -2.41 -25.70 -15.27
N ALA A 223 -2.39 -25.14 -14.05
CA ALA A 223 -3.60 -24.80 -13.30
C ALA A 223 -4.46 -23.78 -14.04
N LEU A 224 -3.87 -22.74 -14.65
CA LEU A 224 -4.57 -21.75 -15.48
C LEU A 224 -5.21 -22.41 -16.71
N THR A 225 -4.45 -23.22 -17.44
CA THR A 225 -4.96 -23.97 -18.61
C THR A 225 -6.13 -24.88 -18.21
N THR A 226 -6.00 -25.60 -17.12
CA THR A 226 -7.06 -26.49 -16.60
C THR A 226 -8.30 -25.68 -16.21
N SER A 227 -8.11 -24.52 -15.59
CA SER A 227 -9.19 -23.65 -15.15
C SER A 227 -10.02 -23.17 -16.34
N PHE A 228 -9.42 -22.58 -17.36
CA PHE A 228 -10.17 -22.05 -18.49
C PHE A 228 -10.82 -23.15 -19.34
N ASN A 229 -10.16 -24.30 -19.51
CA ASN A 229 -10.79 -25.47 -20.16
C ASN A 229 -12.03 -25.96 -19.40
N LYS A 230 -12.04 -25.87 -18.06
CA LYS A 230 -13.16 -26.32 -17.23
C LYS A 230 -14.28 -25.30 -17.14
N LEU A 231 -13.94 -24.01 -17.15
CA LEU A 231 -14.90 -22.90 -17.01
C LEU A 231 -15.57 -22.53 -18.33
N HIS A 232 -14.98 -22.88 -19.46
CA HIS A 232 -15.57 -22.64 -20.78
C HIS A 232 -16.89 -23.42 -20.97
N GLY A 233 -17.79 -22.82 -21.75
CA GLY A 233 -19.03 -23.53 -22.18
C GLY A 233 -20.16 -23.55 -21.14
N GLN A 234 -20.11 -22.66 -20.11
CA GLN A 234 -21.19 -22.55 -19.10
C GLN A 234 -22.36 -21.65 -19.56
N GLY A 235 -22.54 -21.41 -20.86
CA GLY A 235 -23.60 -20.54 -21.38
C GLY A 235 -23.37 -19.03 -21.16
N ILE A 236 -22.16 -18.64 -20.81
CA ILE A 236 -21.73 -17.27 -20.53
C ILE A 236 -20.35 -17.02 -21.17
N LYS A 237 -20.11 -15.79 -21.63
CA LYS A 237 -18.83 -15.40 -22.20
C LYS A 237 -17.84 -15.00 -21.13
N LEU A 238 -16.58 -15.41 -21.28
CA LEU A 238 -15.49 -15.14 -20.33
C LEU A 238 -14.52 -14.11 -20.87
N LEU A 239 -14.30 -13.04 -20.09
CA LEU A 239 -13.21 -12.11 -20.28
C LEU A 239 -12.11 -12.45 -19.27
N LEU A 240 -10.97 -12.95 -19.74
CA LEU A 240 -9.76 -13.05 -18.92
C LEU A 240 -9.17 -11.65 -18.74
N ALA A 241 -9.05 -11.18 -17.52
CA ALA A 241 -8.40 -9.90 -17.22
C ALA A 241 -7.01 -10.11 -16.60
N THR A 242 -5.99 -9.57 -17.29
CA THR A 242 -4.60 -9.53 -16.84
C THR A 242 -4.21 -8.09 -16.57
N TYR A 243 -3.51 -7.82 -15.48
CA TYR A 243 -3.09 -6.47 -15.16
C TYR A 243 -1.92 -6.45 -14.17
N PHE A 244 -1.34 -5.25 -13.97
CA PHE A 244 -0.18 -4.91 -13.13
C PHE A 244 1.19 -5.19 -13.73
N GLY A 245 1.27 -5.81 -14.91
CA GLY A 245 2.54 -6.09 -15.57
C GLY A 245 2.37 -6.72 -16.95
N SER A 246 3.48 -6.88 -17.65
CA SER A 246 3.53 -7.56 -18.94
C SER A 246 3.34 -9.08 -18.78
N VAL A 247 2.54 -9.65 -19.69
CA VAL A 247 2.26 -11.09 -19.78
C VAL A 247 2.87 -11.73 -21.03
N GLU A 248 3.83 -11.08 -21.68
CA GLU A 248 4.45 -11.55 -22.93
C GLU A 248 5.00 -12.98 -22.83
N ASN A 249 5.56 -13.36 -21.67
CA ASN A 249 6.08 -14.70 -21.43
C ASN A 249 4.98 -15.80 -21.45
N TYR A 250 3.72 -15.42 -21.37
CA TYR A 250 2.57 -16.33 -21.33
C TYR A 250 1.59 -16.10 -22.48
N LEU A 251 1.97 -15.29 -23.47
CA LEU A 251 1.06 -14.89 -24.55
C LEU A 251 0.56 -16.09 -25.36
N ASP A 252 1.41 -17.09 -25.60
CA ASP A 252 0.99 -18.33 -26.30
C ASP A 252 -0.01 -19.15 -25.47
N ASP A 253 0.20 -19.24 -24.16
CA ASP A 253 -0.75 -19.92 -23.27
C ASP A 253 -2.10 -19.17 -23.26
N ILE A 254 -2.07 -17.84 -23.10
CA ILE A 254 -3.26 -16.98 -23.09
C ILE A 254 -4.02 -17.08 -24.39
N ALA A 255 -3.33 -17.09 -25.52
CA ALA A 255 -3.94 -17.24 -26.85
C ALA A 255 -4.68 -18.57 -26.99
N ALA A 256 -4.15 -19.65 -26.38
CA ALA A 256 -4.73 -20.99 -26.39
C ALA A 256 -5.91 -21.17 -25.41
N TYR A 257 -6.10 -20.31 -24.41
CA TYR A 257 -7.22 -20.46 -23.48
C TYR A 257 -8.56 -20.27 -24.19
N PRO A 258 -9.56 -21.13 -23.91
CA PRO A 258 -10.89 -21.06 -24.50
C PRO A 258 -11.74 -19.96 -23.81
N VAL A 259 -11.31 -18.71 -23.93
CA VAL A 259 -12.01 -17.52 -23.45
C VAL A 259 -12.51 -16.70 -24.63
N ASP A 260 -13.58 -15.92 -24.44
CA ASP A 260 -14.22 -15.11 -25.46
C ASP A 260 -13.56 -13.73 -25.62
N GLY A 261 -12.78 -13.32 -24.63
CA GLY A 261 -12.03 -12.07 -24.65
C GLY A 261 -10.85 -12.08 -23.70
N VAL A 262 -9.87 -11.21 -23.98
CA VAL A 262 -8.69 -11.02 -23.15
C VAL A 262 -8.45 -9.52 -22.97
N HIS A 263 -8.19 -9.11 -21.72
CA HIS A 263 -7.78 -7.76 -21.36
C HIS A 263 -6.28 -7.72 -21.07
N PHE A 264 -5.58 -6.75 -21.66
CA PHE A 264 -4.16 -6.48 -21.44
C PHE A 264 -3.95 -5.10 -20.84
N ASP A 265 -3.15 -5.03 -19.77
CA ASP A 265 -2.65 -3.78 -19.19
C ASP A 265 -1.50 -3.26 -20.05
N LEU A 266 -1.75 -2.21 -20.82
CA LEU A 266 -0.76 -1.59 -21.72
C LEU A 266 -0.03 -0.40 -21.07
N VAL A 267 -0.20 -0.20 -19.75
CA VAL A 267 0.32 0.96 -19.00
C VAL A 267 1.38 0.56 -18.00
N ALA A 268 1.17 -0.54 -17.25
CA ALA A 268 2.05 -0.92 -16.14
C ALA A 268 3.48 -1.27 -16.61
N GLU A 269 3.57 -1.94 -17.74
CA GLU A 269 4.82 -2.26 -18.44
C GLU A 269 4.58 -2.18 -19.94
N ALA A 270 5.61 -1.81 -20.71
CA ALA A 270 5.54 -1.85 -22.16
C ALA A 270 5.28 -3.27 -22.66
N GLN A 271 4.34 -3.43 -23.59
CA GLN A 271 4.01 -4.68 -24.24
C GLN A 271 3.98 -4.50 -25.74
N ASP A 272 4.37 -5.52 -26.48
CA ASP A 272 4.30 -5.53 -27.94
C ASP A 272 2.84 -5.71 -28.42
N ILE A 273 2.19 -4.60 -28.73
CA ILE A 273 0.77 -4.56 -29.15
C ILE A 273 0.56 -5.31 -30.49
N GLU A 274 1.52 -5.25 -31.40
CA GLU A 274 1.43 -5.94 -32.68
C GLU A 274 1.49 -7.46 -32.48
N ASN A 275 2.43 -7.95 -31.66
CA ASN A 275 2.52 -9.35 -31.29
C ASN A 275 1.24 -9.84 -30.58
N ILE A 276 0.68 -9.05 -29.64
CA ILE A 276 -0.62 -9.35 -29.02
C ILE A 276 -1.71 -9.48 -30.08
N ASN A 277 -1.79 -8.54 -31.00
CA ASN A 277 -2.80 -8.53 -32.07
C ASN A 277 -2.69 -9.73 -33.03
N GLU A 278 -1.48 -10.19 -33.29
CA GLU A 278 -1.21 -11.37 -34.13
C GLU A 278 -1.55 -12.69 -33.42
N ARG A 279 -1.23 -12.80 -32.12
CA ARG A 279 -1.41 -14.04 -31.35
C ARG A 279 -2.83 -14.28 -30.90
N ILE A 280 -3.55 -13.22 -30.51
CA ILE A 280 -4.94 -13.35 -30.06
C ILE A 280 -5.88 -13.48 -31.28
N ALA A 281 -6.63 -14.57 -31.33
CA ALA A 281 -7.55 -14.89 -32.42
C ALA A 281 -8.52 -13.72 -32.70
N LYS A 282 -8.86 -13.50 -33.96
CA LYS A 282 -9.63 -12.32 -34.40
C LYS A 282 -11.10 -12.33 -33.97
N ASP A 283 -11.64 -13.50 -33.67
CA ASP A 283 -12.98 -13.72 -33.13
C ASP A 283 -13.09 -13.44 -31.63
N LYS A 284 -11.96 -13.42 -30.91
CA LYS A 284 -11.94 -13.03 -29.51
C LYS A 284 -11.97 -11.50 -29.35
N VAL A 285 -12.69 -11.03 -28.35
CA VAL A 285 -12.63 -9.62 -27.95
C VAL A 285 -11.23 -9.31 -27.43
N LEU A 286 -10.62 -8.26 -27.97
CA LEU A 286 -9.38 -7.71 -27.45
C LEU A 286 -9.70 -6.45 -26.64
N SER A 287 -9.49 -6.52 -25.33
CA SER A 287 -9.66 -5.40 -24.43
C SER A 287 -8.32 -4.73 -24.14
N LEU A 288 -8.24 -3.44 -24.45
CA LEU A 288 -7.05 -2.60 -24.35
C LEU A 288 -7.12 -1.73 -23.11
N GLY A 289 -6.29 -2.02 -22.12
CA GLY A 289 -6.13 -1.25 -20.90
C GLY A 289 -5.17 -0.08 -21.09
N VAL A 290 -5.67 1.00 -21.70
CA VAL A 290 -4.85 2.12 -22.18
C VAL A 290 -4.87 3.35 -21.27
N ILE A 291 -5.74 3.39 -20.29
CA ILE A 291 -5.85 4.49 -19.31
C ILE A 291 -5.34 4.01 -17.95
N ASN A 292 -4.38 4.70 -17.37
CA ASN A 292 -3.76 4.28 -16.11
C ASN A 292 -4.78 4.17 -14.98
N GLY A 293 -5.07 2.96 -14.51
CA GLY A 293 -6.01 2.68 -13.42
C GLY A 293 -5.40 2.82 -12.01
N ARG A 294 -4.09 3.00 -11.88
CA ARG A 294 -3.37 3.05 -10.59
C ARG A 294 -2.87 4.43 -10.21
N ASN A 295 -2.82 5.37 -11.15
CA ASN A 295 -2.32 6.70 -10.93
C ASN A 295 -3.36 7.74 -11.35
N ILE A 296 -3.15 8.98 -10.96
CA ILE A 296 -4.14 10.07 -11.05
C ILE A 296 -3.85 11.07 -12.17
N TRP A 297 -2.85 10.79 -13.00
CA TRP A 297 -2.49 11.69 -14.10
C TRP A 297 -3.47 11.59 -15.25
N LYS A 298 -3.71 12.73 -15.87
CA LYS A 298 -4.44 12.84 -17.13
C LYS A 298 -3.64 12.13 -18.23
N THR A 299 -4.31 11.38 -19.08
CA THR A 299 -3.68 10.64 -20.16
C THR A 299 -3.40 11.54 -21.37
N ASP A 300 -2.24 11.40 -22.02
CA ASP A 300 -2.01 11.93 -23.38
C ASP A 300 -2.78 11.08 -24.39
N LEU A 301 -4.04 11.46 -24.63
CA LEU A 301 -4.95 10.71 -25.49
C LEU A 301 -4.52 10.72 -26.96
N GLU A 302 -3.83 11.76 -27.42
CA GLU A 302 -3.29 11.80 -28.76
C GLU A 302 -2.19 10.74 -28.96
N ALA A 303 -1.31 10.58 -27.98
CA ALA A 303 -0.28 9.53 -27.99
C ALA A 303 -0.93 8.12 -27.97
N VAL A 304 -1.92 7.92 -27.12
CA VAL A 304 -2.66 6.63 -27.03
C VAL A 304 -3.38 6.33 -28.36
N TYR A 305 -4.06 7.31 -28.94
CA TYR A 305 -4.72 7.14 -30.24
C TYR A 305 -3.72 6.66 -31.31
N ASN A 306 -2.58 7.33 -31.44
CA ASN A 306 -1.54 6.98 -32.40
C ASN A 306 -0.99 5.57 -32.18
N GLN A 307 -0.91 5.13 -30.92
CA GLN A 307 -0.43 3.81 -30.54
C GLN A 307 -1.38 2.68 -30.97
N ILE A 308 -2.71 2.89 -30.84
CA ILE A 308 -3.68 1.79 -30.98
C ILE A 308 -4.54 1.84 -32.25
N GLN A 309 -4.58 2.95 -33.01
CA GLN A 309 -5.50 3.13 -34.14
C GLN A 309 -5.37 2.03 -35.22
N SER A 310 -4.13 1.60 -35.51
CA SER A 310 -3.87 0.55 -36.49
C SER A 310 -4.43 -0.80 -36.04
N LEU A 311 -4.16 -1.18 -34.81
CA LEU A 311 -4.70 -2.39 -34.22
C LEU A 311 -6.22 -2.38 -34.22
N VAL A 312 -6.83 -1.30 -33.71
CA VAL A 312 -8.29 -1.14 -33.63
C VAL A 312 -8.93 -1.30 -35.00
N SER A 313 -8.33 -0.69 -36.04
CA SER A 313 -8.82 -0.78 -37.42
C SER A 313 -8.72 -2.20 -38.02
N SER A 314 -7.86 -3.05 -37.47
CA SER A 314 -7.62 -4.42 -37.95
C SER A 314 -8.54 -5.48 -37.31
N ARG A 315 -9.43 -5.10 -36.39
CA ARG A 315 -10.31 -6.01 -35.64
C ARG A 315 -11.78 -5.58 -35.70
N GLU A 316 -12.66 -6.56 -35.62
CA GLU A 316 -14.12 -6.33 -35.51
C GLU A 316 -14.57 -5.91 -34.12
N HIS A 317 -14.00 -6.53 -33.08
CA HIS A 317 -14.41 -6.36 -31.69
C HIS A 317 -13.22 -5.92 -30.83
N VAL A 318 -13.21 -4.65 -30.44
CA VAL A 318 -12.21 -4.06 -29.54
C VAL A 318 -12.93 -3.42 -28.36
N TRP A 319 -12.44 -3.69 -27.16
CA TRP A 319 -12.89 -3.01 -25.96
C TRP A 319 -11.82 -2.05 -25.46
N LEU A 320 -12.26 -0.90 -24.94
CA LEU A 320 -11.38 0.09 -24.30
C LEU A 320 -11.66 0.12 -22.81
N ALA A 321 -10.61 0.12 -22.00
CA ALA A 321 -10.71 0.06 -20.56
C ALA A 321 -9.57 0.82 -19.86
N PRO A 322 -9.70 1.11 -18.56
CA PRO A 322 -8.53 1.36 -17.72
C PRO A 322 -7.62 0.14 -17.67
N SER A 323 -6.34 0.35 -17.38
CA SER A 323 -5.32 -0.70 -17.35
C SER A 323 -5.59 -1.78 -16.28
N CYS A 324 -6.26 -1.40 -15.18
CA CYS A 324 -6.75 -2.25 -14.10
C CYS A 324 -7.99 -1.61 -13.47
N SER A 325 -8.51 -2.19 -12.39
CA SER A 325 -9.60 -1.59 -11.61
C SER A 325 -9.25 -0.16 -11.17
N LEU A 326 -10.19 0.78 -11.31
CA LEU A 326 -10.08 2.15 -10.81
C LEU A 326 -10.15 2.26 -9.27
N LEU A 327 -10.27 1.15 -8.57
CA LEU A 327 -10.22 1.06 -7.11
C LEU A 327 -9.04 1.85 -6.50
N HIS A 328 -7.93 1.95 -7.23
CA HIS A 328 -6.69 2.59 -6.78
C HIS A 328 -6.66 4.09 -7.00
N THR A 329 -7.72 4.68 -7.55
CA THR A 329 -7.83 6.13 -7.81
C THR A 329 -8.96 6.75 -7.01
N PRO A 330 -8.90 8.07 -6.68
CA PRO A 330 -10.04 8.76 -6.09
C PRO A 330 -11.22 8.86 -7.07
N VAL A 331 -12.41 9.17 -6.57
CA VAL A 331 -13.65 9.09 -7.37
C VAL A 331 -13.82 10.23 -8.36
N ASP A 332 -13.78 11.50 -7.90
CA ASP A 332 -14.13 12.65 -8.74
C ASP A 332 -13.27 13.88 -8.44
N LEU A 333 -12.45 14.29 -9.40
CA LEU A 333 -11.58 15.47 -9.32
C LEU A 333 -12.35 16.80 -9.18
N ALA A 334 -13.62 16.85 -9.61
CA ALA A 334 -14.43 18.05 -9.50
C ALA A 334 -14.61 18.53 -8.05
N LEU A 335 -14.53 17.60 -7.10
CA LEU A 335 -14.63 17.91 -5.65
C LEU A 335 -13.43 18.67 -5.09
N GLU A 336 -12.29 18.65 -5.78
CA GLU A 336 -11.07 19.37 -5.38
C GLU A 336 -11.19 20.86 -5.74
N THR A 337 -11.81 21.63 -4.87
CA THR A 337 -12.08 23.07 -5.11
C THR A 337 -10.95 24.00 -4.68
N THR A 338 -10.03 23.51 -3.83
CA THR A 338 -8.90 24.29 -3.29
C THR A 338 -7.56 23.92 -3.94
N LEU A 339 -7.54 22.89 -4.76
CA LEU A 339 -6.34 22.47 -5.47
C LEU A 339 -5.96 23.54 -6.51
N ASP A 340 -4.66 23.82 -6.63
CA ASP A 340 -4.11 24.72 -7.66
C ASP A 340 -4.66 24.36 -9.04
N GLY A 341 -5.13 25.37 -9.79
CA GLY A 341 -5.84 25.15 -11.05
C GLY A 341 -4.97 24.52 -12.14
N GLU A 342 -3.68 24.86 -12.19
CA GLU A 342 -2.73 24.28 -13.13
C GLU A 342 -2.47 22.81 -12.79
N ILE A 343 -2.18 22.49 -11.54
CA ILE A 343 -1.99 21.10 -11.06
C ILE A 343 -3.24 20.28 -11.32
N LYS A 344 -4.42 20.83 -11.00
CA LYS A 344 -5.70 20.17 -11.25
C LYS A 344 -5.90 19.85 -12.73
N SER A 345 -5.41 20.69 -13.64
CA SER A 345 -5.52 20.47 -15.08
C SER A 345 -4.73 19.25 -15.58
N TRP A 346 -3.75 18.79 -14.82
CA TRP A 346 -2.92 17.61 -15.15
C TRP A 346 -3.47 16.29 -14.61
N LEU A 347 -4.57 16.34 -13.83
CA LEU A 347 -5.10 15.20 -13.11
C LEU A 347 -6.36 14.62 -13.74
N ALA A 348 -6.59 13.32 -13.52
CA ALA A 348 -7.79 12.59 -13.85
C ALA A 348 -8.06 11.53 -12.78
N PHE A 349 -9.20 11.63 -12.08
CA PHE A 349 -9.68 10.63 -11.13
C PHE A 349 -10.60 9.62 -11.84
N ALA A 350 -11.17 8.65 -11.14
CA ALA A 350 -11.95 7.56 -11.74
C ALA A 350 -13.02 8.04 -12.73
N LYS A 351 -13.79 9.08 -12.39
CA LYS A 351 -14.79 9.67 -13.29
C LYS A 351 -14.16 10.25 -14.55
N GLN A 352 -13.08 11.02 -14.41
CA GLN A 352 -12.41 11.65 -15.53
C GLN A 352 -11.75 10.61 -16.45
N LYS A 353 -11.28 9.48 -15.91
CA LYS A 353 -10.74 8.36 -16.70
C LYS A 353 -11.82 7.67 -17.55
N GLY A 354 -13.06 7.60 -17.05
CA GLY A 354 -14.20 7.19 -17.88
C GLY A 354 -14.44 8.14 -19.06
N HIS A 355 -14.32 9.45 -18.84
CA HIS A 355 -14.43 10.46 -19.90
C HIS A 355 -13.30 10.33 -20.93
N GLU A 356 -12.07 10.05 -20.51
CA GLU A 356 -10.92 9.78 -21.40
C GLU A 356 -11.22 8.66 -22.39
N LEU A 357 -11.81 7.56 -21.92
CA LEU A 357 -12.22 6.45 -22.79
C LEU A 357 -13.28 6.87 -23.81
N SER A 358 -14.24 7.70 -23.42
CA SER A 358 -15.27 8.23 -24.33
C SER A 358 -14.68 9.09 -25.45
N LEU A 359 -13.77 9.99 -25.12
CA LEU A 359 -13.08 10.84 -26.11
C LEU A 359 -12.27 9.97 -27.08
N LEU A 360 -11.54 8.99 -26.56
CA LEU A 360 -10.74 8.08 -27.37
C LEU A 360 -11.61 7.25 -28.34
N LYS A 361 -12.72 6.69 -27.84
CA LYS A 361 -13.69 5.97 -28.67
C LYS A 361 -14.24 6.83 -29.78
N GLN A 362 -14.67 8.06 -29.48
CA GLN A 362 -15.21 8.99 -30.49
C GLN A 362 -14.19 9.28 -31.59
N ALA A 363 -12.94 9.55 -31.23
CA ALA A 363 -11.88 9.81 -32.20
C ALA A 363 -11.57 8.57 -33.06
N LEU A 364 -11.53 7.37 -32.48
CA LEU A 364 -11.29 6.13 -33.22
C LEU A 364 -12.42 5.80 -34.21
N LEU A 365 -13.66 6.19 -33.91
CA LEU A 365 -14.80 5.97 -34.79
C LEU A 365 -14.91 7.04 -35.91
N SER A 366 -14.60 8.30 -35.59
CA SER A 366 -14.75 9.41 -36.52
C SER A 366 -13.51 9.72 -37.37
N GLY A 367 -12.31 9.39 -36.83
CA GLY A 367 -11.02 9.85 -37.37
C GLY A 367 -10.67 11.30 -37.00
N ASP A 368 -11.54 12.02 -36.27
CA ASP A 368 -11.27 13.38 -35.80
C ASP A 368 -10.64 13.36 -34.43
N ILE A 369 -9.38 13.81 -34.34
CA ILE A 369 -8.57 13.83 -33.12
C ILE A 369 -8.51 15.21 -32.44
N THR A 370 -9.26 16.19 -32.90
CA THR A 370 -9.21 17.57 -32.38
C THR A 370 -9.45 17.61 -30.89
N SER A 371 -10.47 16.88 -30.38
CA SER A 371 -10.77 16.80 -28.98
C SER A 371 -9.66 16.12 -28.15
N LEU A 372 -8.92 15.19 -28.75
CA LEU A 372 -7.78 14.52 -28.09
C LEU A 372 -6.59 15.46 -27.94
N ILE A 373 -6.32 16.27 -28.99
CA ILE A 373 -5.25 17.27 -28.97
C ILE A 373 -5.52 18.30 -27.85
N ASP A 374 -6.75 18.84 -27.83
CA ASP A 374 -7.17 19.82 -26.80
C ASP A 374 -7.09 19.22 -25.39
N TYR A 375 -7.54 17.98 -25.21
CA TYR A 375 -7.50 17.29 -23.92
C TYR A 375 -6.08 17.03 -23.45
N SER A 376 -5.16 16.68 -24.35
CA SER A 376 -3.76 16.35 -24.06
C SER A 376 -2.88 17.59 -23.87
N ALA A 377 -3.32 18.77 -24.30
CA ALA A 377 -2.52 20.00 -24.26
C ALA A 377 -1.96 20.32 -22.84
N PRO A 378 -2.71 20.22 -21.72
CA PRO A 378 -2.16 20.45 -20.38
C PRO A 378 -1.04 19.47 -20.01
N VAL A 379 -1.13 18.21 -20.42
CA VAL A 379 -0.11 17.19 -20.14
C VAL A 379 1.19 17.53 -20.87
N LYS A 380 1.09 17.92 -22.14
CA LYS A 380 2.24 18.35 -22.95
C LYS A 380 2.87 19.66 -22.43
N ALA A 381 2.04 20.58 -21.94
CA ALA A 381 2.51 21.81 -21.29
C ALA A 381 3.25 21.51 -19.98
N ARG A 382 2.76 20.56 -19.17
CA ARG A 382 3.40 20.11 -17.92
C ARG A 382 4.85 19.71 -18.15
N ALA A 383 5.13 18.90 -19.16
CA ALA A 383 6.48 18.42 -19.47
C ALA A 383 7.50 19.55 -19.70
N LYS A 384 7.03 20.72 -20.14
CA LYS A 384 7.86 21.91 -20.42
C LYS A 384 7.78 23.00 -19.34
N SER A 385 6.96 22.83 -18.32
CA SER A 385 6.73 23.82 -17.27
C SER A 385 7.99 24.00 -16.41
N LEU A 386 8.46 25.22 -16.26
CA LEU A 386 9.56 25.56 -15.33
C LEU A 386 9.14 25.39 -13.87
N ARG A 387 7.86 25.38 -13.59
CA ARG A 387 7.32 25.08 -12.27
C ARG A 387 7.51 23.61 -11.91
N VAL A 388 7.37 22.70 -12.87
CA VAL A 388 7.55 21.26 -12.73
C VAL A 388 9.02 20.88 -12.72
N ASN A 389 9.82 21.58 -13.52
CA ASN A 389 11.21 21.28 -13.83
C ASN A 389 12.14 22.34 -13.20
N ASP A 390 12.73 22.02 -12.06
CA ASP A 390 13.72 22.86 -11.39
C ASP A 390 15.14 22.47 -11.84
N GLY A 391 15.81 23.35 -12.58
CA GLY A 391 17.16 23.10 -13.07
C GLY A 391 18.20 22.88 -11.97
N ALA A 392 18.03 23.52 -10.80
CA ALA A 392 18.94 23.33 -9.68
C ALA A 392 18.79 21.95 -9.05
N VAL A 393 17.56 21.45 -8.92
CA VAL A 393 17.27 20.09 -8.43
C VAL A 393 17.86 19.06 -9.39
N LYS A 394 17.61 19.22 -10.69
CA LYS A 394 18.15 18.30 -11.72
C LYS A 394 19.66 18.26 -11.71
N LEU A 395 20.32 19.42 -11.71
CA LEU A 395 21.76 19.49 -11.65
C LEU A 395 22.33 18.80 -10.41
N ARG A 396 21.66 18.94 -9.27
CA ARG A 396 22.06 18.30 -8.04
C ARG A 396 21.94 16.77 -8.10
N VAL A 397 20.86 16.25 -8.70
CA VAL A 397 20.71 14.79 -8.91
C VAL A 397 21.73 14.27 -9.93
N ASP A 398 21.93 15.00 -11.04
CA ASP A 398 22.88 14.60 -12.09
C ASP A 398 24.35 14.60 -11.60
N SER A 399 24.64 15.36 -10.54
CA SER A 399 25.97 15.37 -9.92
C SER A 399 26.24 14.25 -8.93
N LEU A 400 25.21 13.43 -8.60
CA LEU A 400 25.35 12.32 -7.67
C LEU A 400 26.33 11.26 -8.22
N THR A 401 27.20 10.80 -7.35
CA THR A 401 28.15 9.72 -7.61
C THR A 401 27.94 8.59 -6.60
N LYS A 402 28.58 7.45 -6.82
CA LYS A 402 28.57 6.35 -5.85
C LYS A 402 29.02 6.79 -4.45
N GLN A 403 30.00 7.70 -4.37
CA GLN A 403 30.56 8.21 -3.12
C GLN A 403 29.55 9.02 -2.30
N ASP A 404 28.56 9.65 -2.94
CA ASP A 404 27.52 10.40 -2.24
C ASP A 404 26.59 9.51 -1.41
N GLY A 405 26.56 8.21 -1.69
CA GLY A 405 25.89 7.20 -0.88
C GLY A 405 26.79 6.51 0.15
N GLU A 406 28.03 6.96 0.36
CA GLU A 406 28.98 6.29 1.26
C GLU A 406 29.26 7.16 2.50
N ARG A 407 29.26 6.55 3.68
CA ARG A 407 29.72 7.17 4.93
C ARG A 407 31.25 7.27 4.89
N THR A 408 31.82 8.21 5.64
CA THR A 408 33.28 8.46 5.68
C THR A 408 34.07 7.22 6.05
N SER A 409 33.59 6.42 6.98
CA SER A 409 34.22 5.19 7.43
C SER A 409 33.24 4.01 7.41
N PRO A 410 33.73 2.76 7.26
CA PRO A 410 32.90 1.56 7.39
C PRO A 410 32.36 1.43 8.82
N PHE A 411 31.22 0.70 8.98
CA PHE A 411 30.51 0.57 10.24
C PHE A 411 31.41 0.16 11.41
N ALA A 412 32.29 -0.81 11.24
CA ALA A 412 33.17 -1.28 12.30
C ALA A 412 34.02 -0.15 12.94
N LYS A 413 34.36 0.89 12.17
CA LYS A 413 35.06 2.06 12.68
C LYS A 413 34.08 3.07 13.29
N ARG A 414 32.94 3.33 12.62
CA ARG A 414 31.89 4.21 13.12
C ARG A 414 31.39 3.77 14.49
N GLN A 415 31.14 2.47 14.68
CA GLN A 415 30.65 1.90 15.94
C GLN A 415 31.55 2.25 17.13
N LEU A 416 32.88 2.23 16.95
CA LEU A 416 33.82 2.59 18.03
C LEU A 416 33.73 4.06 18.39
N VAL A 417 33.61 4.94 17.38
CA VAL A 417 33.46 6.37 17.58
C VAL A 417 32.11 6.68 18.27
N GLN A 418 31.04 6.06 17.80
CA GLN A 418 29.68 6.23 18.33
C GLN A 418 29.57 5.75 19.78
N LYS A 419 30.14 4.58 20.13
CA LYS A 419 30.18 4.09 21.51
C LYS A 419 30.84 5.09 22.46
N GLN A 420 31.94 5.72 22.01
CA GLN A 420 32.61 6.72 22.82
C GLN A 420 31.81 8.03 22.91
N ALA A 421 31.22 8.50 21.79
CA ALA A 421 30.51 9.75 21.73
C ALA A 421 29.15 9.72 22.47
N LEU A 422 28.41 8.61 22.34
CA LEU A 422 27.05 8.49 22.87
C LEU A 422 27.03 8.01 24.34
N GLY A 423 28.03 7.25 24.78
CA GLY A 423 28.12 6.74 26.14
C GLY A 423 26.97 5.85 26.57
N LEU A 424 26.31 5.16 25.62
CA LEU A 424 25.15 4.31 25.91
C LEU A 424 25.56 3.00 26.58
N PRO A 425 24.72 2.45 27.47
CA PRO A 425 24.95 1.13 28.04
C PRO A 425 24.80 0.03 26.97
N ILE A 426 25.20 -1.19 27.27
CA ILE A 426 24.79 -2.35 26.45
C ILE A 426 23.28 -2.54 26.52
N LEU A 427 22.68 -3.15 25.50
CA LEU A 427 21.23 -3.28 25.38
C LEU A 427 20.52 -1.91 25.58
N PRO A 428 20.86 -0.87 24.80
CA PRO A 428 20.25 0.43 24.97
C PRO A 428 18.74 0.36 24.72
N THR A 429 17.96 1.13 25.48
CA THR A 429 16.50 1.19 25.34
C THR A 429 16.08 2.45 24.59
N THR A 430 15.15 2.30 23.66
CA THR A 430 14.55 3.41 22.88
C THR A 430 13.13 3.08 22.47
N THR A 431 12.46 4.02 21.79
CA THR A 431 11.20 3.80 21.06
C THR A 431 11.37 4.11 19.58
N ILE A 432 10.36 3.77 18.76
CA ILE A 432 10.47 3.97 17.31
C ILE A 432 10.27 5.44 16.93
N GLY A 433 9.33 6.16 17.58
CA GLY A 433 9.13 7.59 17.27
C GLY A 433 7.87 8.16 17.89
N SER A 434 6.70 7.79 17.39
CA SER A 434 5.44 8.36 17.84
C SER A 434 5.00 7.87 19.22
N PHE A 435 4.41 8.78 19.99
CA PHE A 435 3.71 8.51 21.26
C PHE A 435 2.19 8.64 21.09
N PRO A 436 1.36 8.32 22.11
CA PRO A 436 -0.09 8.32 22.01
C PRO A 436 -0.67 9.62 21.45
N GLN A 437 -1.43 9.52 20.37
CA GLN A 437 -2.08 10.65 19.71
C GLN A 437 -3.43 10.94 20.37
N THR A 438 -3.43 11.84 21.35
CA THR A 438 -4.60 12.21 22.13
C THR A 438 -5.67 12.95 21.31
N THR A 439 -6.88 13.06 21.84
CA THR A 439 -7.95 13.89 21.24
C THR A 439 -7.55 15.36 21.20
N ALA A 440 -6.80 15.84 22.20
CA ALA A 440 -6.29 17.21 22.27
C ALA A 440 -5.31 17.51 21.13
N ILE A 441 -4.34 16.64 20.88
CA ILE A 441 -3.39 16.73 19.76
C ILE A 441 -4.14 16.81 18.42
N ARG A 442 -5.07 15.88 18.20
CA ARG A 442 -5.85 15.84 16.93
C ARG A 442 -6.70 17.09 16.75
N LYS A 443 -7.25 17.63 17.85
CA LYS A 443 -8.02 18.88 17.82
C LYS A 443 -7.12 20.05 17.48
N ALA A 444 -5.95 20.20 18.13
CA ALA A 444 -5.01 21.28 17.88
C ALA A 444 -4.57 21.33 16.41
N ARG A 445 -4.16 20.19 15.83
CA ARG A 445 -3.80 20.10 14.40
C ARG A 445 -4.94 20.51 13.48
N ARG A 446 -6.17 20.01 13.76
CA ARG A 446 -7.35 20.38 12.96
C ARG A 446 -7.67 21.87 13.06
N ASP A 447 -7.63 22.44 14.26
CA ASP A 447 -7.97 23.83 14.50
C ASP A 447 -6.91 24.78 13.89
N PHE A 448 -5.63 24.40 13.91
CA PHE A 448 -4.57 25.11 13.20
C PHE A 448 -4.75 25.04 11.68
N LYS A 449 -5.00 23.86 11.11
CA LYS A 449 -5.23 23.68 9.67
C LYS A 449 -6.49 24.42 9.17
N ALA A 450 -7.46 24.65 10.06
CA ALA A 450 -8.67 25.43 9.79
C ALA A 450 -8.49 26.95 10.03
N GLY A 451 -7.34 27.40 10.52
CA GLY A 451 -7.08 28.79 10.86
C GLY A 451 -7.79 29.28 12.13
N ASN A 452 -8.26 28.36 12.98
CA ASN A 452 -8.98 28.68 14.23
C ASN A 452 -8.04 29.05 15.39
N ILE A 453 -6.75 28.69 15.30
CA ILE A 453 -5.71 29.05 16.25
C ILE A 453 -4.49 29.58 15.52
N SER A 454 -3.71 30.44 16.17
CA SER A 454 -2.49 31.00 15.61
C SER A 454 -1.36 29.95 15.56
N GLU A 455 -0.35 30.19 14.74
CA GLU A 455 0.87 29.36 14.69
C GLU A 455 1.58 29.32 16.05
N ALA A 456 1.62 30.47 16.76
CA ALA A 456 2.22 30.55 18.10
C ALA A 456 1.47 29.67 19.12
N ASP A 457 0.12 29.70 19.10
CA ASP A 457 -0.70 28.87 19.98
C ASP A 457 -0.56 27.38 19.64
N TYR A 458 -0.52 27.06 18.35
CA TYR A 458 -0.29 25.69 17.89
C TYR A 458 1.08 25.18 18.33
N THR A 459 2.13 25.97 18.12
CA THR A 459 3.50 25.62 18.52
C THR A 459 3.58 25.39 20.03
N ALA A 460 2.99 26.28 20.84
CA ALA A 460 2.97 26.11 22.29
C ALA A 460 2.23 24.83 22.74
N GLN A 461 1.11 24.49 22.08
CA GLN A 461 0.39 23.24 22.36
C GLN A 461 1.23 22.00 22.01
N MET A 462 1.91 21.99 20.85
CA MET A 462 2.79 20.88 20.48
C MET A 462 4.00 20.77 21.41
N GLN A 463 4.61 21.89 21.82
CA GLN A 463 5.69 21.91 22.81
C GLN A 463 5.26 21.34 24.16
N ASN A 464 4.04 21.61 24.61
CA ASN A 464 3.51 21.01 25.85
C ASN A 464 3.38 19.49 25.73
N GLU A 465 2.89 18.98 24.60
CA GLU A 465 2.79 17.53 24.34
C GLU A 465 4.17 16.88 24.25
N ILE A 466 5.13 17.51 23.59
CA ILE A 466 6.53 17.07 23.52
C ILE A 466 7.13 17.04 24.93
N SER A 467 6.94 18.09 25.73
CA SER A 467 7.45 18.16 27.11
C SER A 467 6.87 17.02 27.96
N TYR A 468 5.58 16.74 27.80
CA TYR A 468 4.94 15.61 28.48
C TYR A 468 5.53 14.27 28.04
N ALA A 469 5.71 14.06 26.74
CA ALA A 469 6.27 12.82 26.20
C ALA A 469 7.72 12.61 26.68
N VAL A 470 8.56 13.64 26.70
CA VAL A 470 9.94 13.57 27.19
C VAL A 470 9.95 13.25 28.70
N ALA A 471 9.14 13.93 29.52
CA ALA A 471 9.05 13.66 30.94
C ALA A 471 8.60 12.22 31.27
N GLN A 472 7.68 11.65 30.47
CA GLN A 472 7.27 10.26 30.64
C GLN A 472 8.41 9.28 30.32
N GLN A 473 9.18 9.54 29.28
CA GLN A 473 10.33 8.74 28.89
C GLN A 473 11.44 8.80 29.96
N GLU A 474 11.70 9.98 30.53
CA GLU A 474 12.63 10.10 31.65
C GLU A 474 12.15 9.38 32.91
N THR A 475 10.85 9.45 33.21
CA THR A 475 10.25 8.75 34.37
C THR A 475 10.44 7.23 34.30
N VAL A 476 10.36 6.63 33.12
CA VAL A 476 10.63 5.19 32.91
C VAL A 476 12.11 4.90 32.69
N ASP A 477 12.95 5.92 32.56
CA ASP A 477 14.40 5.87 32.43
C ASP A 477 14.87 5.21 31.11
N LEU A 478 14.25 5.55 29.96
CA LEU A 478 14.77 5.18 28.65
C LEU A 478 16.17 5.78 28.43
N ASP A 479 17.04 5.07 27.70
CA ASP A 479 18.40 5.53 27.41
C ASP A 479 18.44 6.55 26.27
N VAL A 480 17.65 6.34 25.21
CA VAL A 480 17.52 7.23 24.06
C VAL A 480 16.06 7.63 23.90
N LEU A 481 15.79 8.93 23.89
CA LEU A 481 14.46 9.51 23.88
C LEU A 481 14.08 9.97 22.44
N VAL A 482 12.79 10.14 22.22
CA VAL A 482 12.21 10.75 21.01
C VAL A 482 11.27 11.89 21.39
N HIS A 483 11.04 12.85 20.48
CA HIS A 483 10.12 13.96 20.77
C HIS A 483 8.64 13.57 20.80
N GLY A 484 8.27 12.42 20.23
CA GLY A 484 6.92 11.82 20.32
C GLY A 484 5.98 12.17 19.15
N GLU A 485 6.40 12.99 18.21
CA GLU A 485 5.70 13.28 16.94
C GLU A 485 4.28 13.85 17.09
N ALA A 486 4.04 14.69 18.10
CA ALA A 486 2.72 15.30 18.33
C ALA A 486 2.22 16.13 17.14
N GLU A 487 3.12 16.75 16.41
CA GLU A 487 2.85 17.60 15.24
C GLU A 487 2.45 16.80 13.99
N ARG A 488 2.69 15.48 13.94
CA ARG A 488 2.54 14.65 12.74
C ARG A 488 1.22 13.87 12.76
N ASN A 489 0.42 14.05 11.72
CA ASN A 489 -0.79 13.23 11.50
C ASN A 489 -0.45 11.92 10.76
N ASP A 490 0.40 12.02 9.74
CA ASP A 490 0.85 10.91 8.89
C ASP A 490 2.33 11.11 8.57
N MET A 491 3.08 10.02 8.43
CA MET A 491 4.52 10.09 8.24
C MET A 491 4.95 10.52 6.82
N VAL A 492 4.05 10.50 5.84
CA VAL A 492 4.32 10.96 4.47
C VAL A 492 3.68 12.31 4.21
N GLU A 493 2.42 12.52 4.62
CA GLU A 493 1.73 13.82 4.47
C GLU A 493 2.53 14.94 5.15
N TYR A 494 3.04 14.70 6.37
CA TYR A 494 3.82 15.70 7.11
C TYR A 494 5.05 16.18 6.31
N PHE A 495 5.87 15.26 5.81
CA PHE A 495 7.06 15.64 5.06
C PHE A 495 6.72 16.26 3.71
N GLY A 496 5.72 15.73 3.01
CA GLY A 496 5.25 16.29 1.76
C GLY A 496 4.74 17.73 1.89
N GLU A 497 4.08 18.10 3.02
CA GLU A 497 3.64 19.48 3.29
C GLU A 497 4.82 20.46 3.47
N LEU A 498 6.01 19.97 3.79
CA LEU A 498 7.23 20.74 4.03
C LEU A 498 8.24 20.72 2.87
N LEU A 499 7.96 19.88 1.85
CA LEU A 499 8.78 19.77 0.65
C LEU A 499 8.09 20.47 -0.53
N GLU A 500 8.89 21.08 -1.42
CA GLU A 500 8.40 21.54 -2.71
C GLU A 500 8.11 20.36 -3.64
N GLY A 501 7.27 20.56 -4.65
CA GLY A 501 6.91 19.52 -5.62
C GLY A 501 5.76 18.63 -5.19
N PHE A 502 5.15 18.88 -4.01
CA PHE A 502 4.00 18.13 -3.49
C PHE A 502 2.71 18.96 -3.52
N ALA A 503 1.58 18.26 -3.69
CA ALA A 503 0.24 18.81 -3.54
C ALA A 503 -0.65 17.85 -2.76
N PHE A 504 -1.73 18.40 -2.17
CA PHE A 504 -2.64 17.67 -1.29
C PHE A 504 -4.08 17.89 -1.72
N THR A 505 -4.86 16.81 -1.71
CA THR A 505 -6.28 16.83 -2.03
C THR A 505 -7.15 16.96 -0.78
N GLN A 506 -8.41 17.36 -0.96
CA GLN A 506 -9.43 17.30 0.09
C GLN A 506 -10.16 15.95 0.10
N PHE A 507 -10.47 15.41 -1.08
CA PHE A 507 -11.27 14.21 -1.29
C PHE A 507 -10.54 13.11 -2.08
N GLY A 508 -9.24 13.23 -2.26
CA GLY A 508 -8.39 12.25 -2.96
C GLY A 508 -8.19 10.95 -2.20
N TRP A 509 -9.25 10.44 -1.59
CA TRP A 509 -9.23 9.21 -0.79
C TRP A 509 -9.21 7.96 -1.66
N VAL A 510 -8.35 7.03 -1.30
CA VAL A 510 -8.35 5.65 -1.81
C VAL A 510 -8.44 4.66 -0.66
N GLN A 511 -9.06 3.52 -0.92
CA GLN A 511 -9.19 2.45 0.08
C GLN A 511 -7.86 1.74 0.26
N SER A 512 -7.46 1.53 1.52
CA SER A 512 -6.33 0.68 1.88
C SER A 512 -6.82 -0.74 2.25
N TYR A 513 -7.75 -0.85 3.18
CA TYR A 513 -8.45 -2.09 3.54
C TYR A 513 -9.69 -1.77 4.39
N GLY A 514 -10.73 -2.57 4.27
CA GLY A 514 -11.96 -2.39 5.07
C GLY A 514 -12.44 -0.95 5.05
N SER A 515 -12.56 -0.32 6.22
CA SER A 515 -12.91 1.10 6.35
C SER A 515 -11.71 2.05 6.25
N ARG A 516 -10.48 1.53 6.28
CA ARG A 516 -9.29 2.38 6.23
C ARG A 516 -9.09 2.96 4.84
N CYS A 517 -9.06 4.28 4.78
CA CYS A 517 -8.73 5.04 3.59
C CYS A 517 -7.47 5.87 3.83
N VAL A 518 -6.68 6.03 2.79
CA VAL A 518 -5.52 6.90 2.75
C VAL A 518 -5.75 8.00 1.72
N LYS A 519 -5.06 9.10 1.87
CA LYS A 519 -5.08 10.23 0.96
C LYS A 519 -3.64 10.57 0.58
N PRO A 520 -3.08 9.83 -0.39
CA PRO A 520 -1.68 10.00 -0.76
C PRO A 520 -1.39 11.42 -1.22
N PRO A 521 -0.24 11.99 -0.83
CA PRO A 521 0.28 13.21 -1.45
C PRO A 521 0.49 13.02 -2.96
N ILE A 522 0.49 14.11 -3.70
CA ILE A 522 0.75 14.12 -5.14
C ILE A 522 2.14 14.70 -5.39
N ILE A 523 3.06 13.92 -5.92
CA ILE A 523 4.35 14.41 -6.41
C ILE A 523 4.13 14.93 -7.83
N TRP A 524 4.06 16.25 -7.99
CA TRP A 524 3.75 16.87 -9.27
C TRP A 524 4.95 17.52 -9.97
N GLY A 525 6.02 17.84 -9.24
CA GLY A 525 7.19 18.54 -9.75
C GLY A 525 8.49 18.02 -9.13
N ASP A 526 9.61 18.66 -9.47
CA ASP A 526 10.89 18.38 -8.86
C ASP A 526 10.88 18.72 -7.37
N ILE A 527 11.54 17.90 -6.55
CA ILE A 527 11.43 17.92 -5.10
C ILE A 527 12.63 18.62 -4.49
N SER A 528 12.38 19.60 -3.64
CA SER A 528 13.42 20.29 -2.86
C SER A 528 12.92 20.66 -1.47
N ARG A 529 13.86 20.87 -0.56
CA ARG A 529 13.62 21.36 0.80
C ARG A 529 14.04 22.81 0.89
N LYS A 530 13.14 23.70 1.30
CA LYS A 530 13.44 25.12 1.48
C LYS A 530 13.84 25.48 2.91
N HIS A 531 13.26 24.80 3.87
CA HIS A 531 13.44 25.10 5.30
C HIS A 531 13.60 23.81 6.10
N PRO A 532 14.22 23.86 7.30
CA PRO A 532 14.24 22.73 8.23
C PRO A 532 12.82 22.24 8.54
N MET A 533 12.65 20.91 8.60
CA MET A 533 11.34 20.28 8.74
C MET A 533 11.07 19.79 10.17
N THR A 534 12.09 19.27 10.84
CA THR A 534 11.97 18.61 12.15
C THR A 534 12.96 19.16 13.18
N VAL A 535 13.95 19.95 12.75
CA VAL A 535 15.05 20.43 13.59
C VAL A 535 14.52 21.17 14.82
N ASN A 536 13.63 22.15 14.66
CA ASN A 536 13.10 22.95 15.76
C ASN A 536 12.38 22.11 16.84
N TRP A 537 11.62 21.10 16.43
CA TRP A 537 10.92 20.20 17.36
C TRP A 537 11.89 19.31 18.11
N THR A 538 12.92 18.81 17.42
CA THR A 538 13.93 17.93 18.00
C THR A 538 14.87 18.69 18.93
N GLU A 539 15.31 19.90 18.56
CA GLU A 539 16.09 20.80 19.43
C GLU A 539 15.32 21.16 20.70
N TYR A 540 14.03 21.52 20.56
CA TYR A 540 13.19 21.79 21.70
C TYR A 540 13.13 20.57 22.65
N ALA A 541 12.89 19.39 22.10
CA ALA A 541 12.86 18.17 22.89
C ALA A 541 14.22 17.88 23.57
N GLN A 542 15.34 18.07 22.85
CA GLN A 542 16.69 17.91 23.41
C GLN A 542 16.97 18.91 24.54
N SER A 543 16.43 20.11 24.47
CA SER A 543 16.61 21.12 25.53
C SER A 543 15.95 20.75 26.87
N LEU A 544 15.06 19.75 26.87
CA LEU A 544 14.33 19.28 28.06
C LEU A 544 15.04 18.14 28.79
N THR A 545 16.13 17.60 28.23
CA THR A 545 16.80 16.40 28.79
C THR A 545 18.30 16.44 28.53
N ASN A 546 19.07 15.78 29.41
CA ASN A 546 20.49 15.50 29.21
C ASN A 546 20.76 14.17 28.49
N LYS A 547 19.73 13.35 28.25
CA LYS A 547 19.84 12.11 27.50
C LYS A 547 19.90 12.38 26.01
N GLN A 548 20.31 11.38 25.23
CA GLN A 548 20.32 11.48 23.77
C GLN A 548 18.89 11.57 23.23
N MET A 549 18.63 12.59 22.42
CA MET A 549 17.38 12.71 21.67
C MET A 549 17.59 12.17 20.24
N LYS A 550 16.66 11.34 19.78
CA LYS A 550 16.68 10.78 18.43
C LYS A 550 15.81 11.60 17.48
N GLY A 551 16.41 12.14 16.43
CA GLY A 551 15.70 12.79 15.32
C GLY A 551 14.96 11.73 14.48
N MET A 552 13.76 12.08 13.99
CA MET A 552 12.86 11.14 13.33
C MET A 552 12.47 11.64 11.94
N LEU A 553 12.78 10.86 10.91
CA LEU A 553 12.48 11.15 9.52
C LEU A 553 11.79 9.95 8.84
N THR A 554 11.05 10.21 7.77
CA THR A 554 10.59 9.18 6.84
C THR A 554 11.55 9.12 5.65
N GLY A 555 11.92 7.94 5.24
CA GLY A 555 12.90 7.73 4.19
C GLY A 555 12.37 7.96 2.76
N PRO A 556 13.29 8.09 1.79
CA PRO A 556 12.95 8.47 0.43
C PRO A 556 12.08 7.44 -0.30
N VAL A 557 12.30 6.16 -0.06
CA VAL A 557 11.53 5.08 -0.70
C VAL A 557 10.09 5.06 -0.19
N THR A 558 9.89 5.27 1.10
CA THR A 558 8.56 5.32 1.71
C THR A 558 7.78 6.55 1.26
N ILE A 559 8.40 7.74 1.23
CA ILE A 559 7.75 8.96 0.72
C ILE A 559 7.33 8.76 -0.73
N LEU A 560 8.19 8.16 -1.56
CA LEU A 560 7.90 7.86 -2.96
C LEU A 560 6.68 6.93 -3.10
N PHE A 561 6.72 5.73 -2.49
CA PHE A 561 5.71 4.70 -2.74
C PHE A 561 4.35 4.95 -2.07
N TRP A 562 4.30 5.78 -1.04
CA TRP A 562 3.04 6.16 -0.39
C TRP A 562 2.47 7.48 -0.91
N SER A 563 2.99 7.97 -2.04
CA SER A 563 2.49 9.11 -2.80
C SER A 563 1.93 8.68 -4.16
N PHE A 564 1.11 9.53 -4.78
CA PHE A 564 0.85 9.45 -6.20
C PHE A 564 2.06 10.00 -6.94
N ILE A 565 2.79 9.09 -7.60
CA ILE A 565 4.08 9.38 -8.22
C ILE A 565 3.86 10.08 -9.57
N ARG A 566 4.66 11.10 -9.86
CA ARG A 566 4.73 11.70 -11.20
C ARG A 566 5.17 10.64 -12.24
N ASP A 567 4.66 10.76 -13.46
CA ASP A 567 4.80 9.75 -14.53
C ASP A 567 5.77 10.16 -15.64
N ASP A 568 6.39 11.33 -15.51
CA ASP A 568 7.33 11.91 -16.49
C ASP A 568 8.82 11.70 -16.12
N LEU A 569 9.09 11.13 -14.95
CA LEU A 569 10.42 10.73 -14.48
C LEU A 569 10.41 9.29 -13.96
N ASP A 570 11.57 8.64 -14.00
CA ASP A 570 11.75 7.34 -13.38
C ASP A 570 11.80 7.42 -11.85
N LYS A 571 11.46 6.31 -11.20
CA LYS A 571 11.42 6.24 -9.73
C LYS A 571 12.78 6.49 -9.06
N PRO A 572 13.91 5.96 -9.57
CA PRO A 572 15.25 6.27 -9.02
C PRO A 572 15.56 7.77 -8.99
N THR A 573 15.25 8.50 -10.07
CA THR A 573 15.45 9.94 -10.14
C THR A 573 14.64 10.68 -9.07
N ILE A 574 13.35 10.34 -8.93
CA ILE A 574 12.47 10.95 -7.92
C ILE A 574 12.95 10.60 -6.50
N ALA A 575 13.32 9.35 -6.25
CA ALA A 575 13.86 8.91 -4.97
C ALA A 575 15.13 9.67 -4.59
N ASN A 576 16.02 9.93 -5.54
CA ASN A 576 17.24 10.70 -5.32
C ASN A 576 16.95 12.20 -5.03
N GLN A 577 15.92 12.79 -5.64
CA GLN A 577 15.47 14.13 -5.27
C GLN A 577 15.01 14.19 -3.81
N ILE A 578 14.21 13.23 -3.38
CA ILE A 578 13.74 13.12 -1.99
C ILE A 578 14.94 12.88 -1.05
N ALA A 579 15.83 11.96 -1.42
CA ALA A 579 17.01 11.62 -0.64
C ALA A 579 17.92 12.83 -0.39
N LEU A 580 18.15 13.67 -1.40
CA LEU A 580 18.94 14.88 -1.26
C LEU A 580 18.26 15.92 -0.36
N ALA A 581 16.94 16.06 -0.43
CA ALA A 581 16.17 16.94 0.46
C ALA A 581 16.24 16.45 1.92
N LEU A 582 16.16 15.14 2.14
CA LEU A 582 16.31 14.53 3.47
C LEU A 582 17.74 14.60 3.98
N ARG A 583 18.75 14.46 3.11
CA ARG A 583 20.17 14.65 3.48
C ARG A 583 20.41 16.04 4.08
N ASP A 584 19.80 17.07 3.51
CA ASP A 584 19.91 18.43 4.05
C ASP A 584 19.31 18.50 5.47
N GLU A 585 18.18 17.83 5.73
CA GLU A 585 17.58 17.76 7.07
C GLU A 585 18.47 17.00 8.05
N VAL A 586 19.03 15.86 7.62
CA VAL A 586 19.94 15.04 8.44
C VAL A 586 21.19 15.83 8.85
N VAL A 587 21.77 16.57 7.92
CA VAL A 587 22.92 17.43 8.19
C VAL A 587 22.56 18.57 9.15
N ASP A 588 21.39 19.18 9.02
CA ASP A 588 20.96 20.26 9.91
C ASP A 588 20.62 19.73 11.32
N LEU A 589 20.07 18.52 11.45
CA LEU A 589 19.90 17.86 12.75
C LEU A 589 21.25 17.61 13.44
N GLU A 590 22.26 17.12 12.72
CA GLU A 590 23.61 16.95 13.27
C GLU A 590 24.20 18.30 13.73
N LYS A 591 24.08 19.37 12.93
CA LYS A 591 24.53 20.70 13.31
C LYS A 591 23.82 21.25 14.54
N ALA A 592 22.56 20.87 14.74
CA ALA A 592 21.77 21.19 15.93
C ALA A 592 22.15 20.34 17.17
N GLY A 593 23.16 19.48 17.06
CA GLY A 593 23.65 18.64 18.16
C GLY A 593 22.87 17.33 18.38
N ILE A 594 22.07 16.92 17.40
CA ILE A 594 21.35 15.64 17.45
C ILE A 594 22.28 14.53 16.92
N ASN A 595 22.72 13.66 17.80
CA ASN A 595 23.72 12.63 17.51
C ASN A 595 23.14 11.28 17.07
N ILE A 596 21.82 11.11 17.15
CA ILE A 596 21.11 9.89 16.69
C ILE A 596 19.97 10.34 15.78
N ILE A 597 19.93 9.83 14.55
CA ILE A 597 18.91 10.21 13.57
C ILE A 597 18.35 8.91 12.96
N GLN A 598 17.02 8.76 13.03
CA GLN A 598 16.32 7.62 12.45
C GLN A 598 15.61 8.03 11.15
N ILE A 599 15.79 7.23 10.12
CA ILE A 599 15.18 7.40 8.78
C ILE A 599 14.40 6.12 8.50
N ASP A 600 13.07 6.18 8.60
CA ASP A 600 12.20 5.00 8.54
C ASP A 600 11.85 4.61 7.11
N GLU A 601 12.02 3.33 6.78
CA GLU A 601 11.72 2.78 5.45
C GLU A 601 10.74 1.59 5.50
N PRO A 602 9.53 1.76 6.05
CA PRO A 602 8.54 0.68 6.08
C PRO A 602 8.11 0.19 4.68
N ALA A 603 8.21 1.04 3.65
CA ALA A 603 7.85 0.68 2.29
C ALA A 603 9.00 0.02 1.50
N PHE A 604 10.19 -0.18 2.07
CA PHE A 604 11.34 -0.72 1.35
C PHE A 604 11.05 -2.09 0.71
N ARG A 605 10.55 -3.05 1.48
CA ARG A 605 10.13 -4.35 0.94
C ARG A 605 8.87 -4.26 0.08
N GLU A 606 7.97 -3.38 0.45
CA GLU A 606 6.70 -3.17 -0.26
C GLU A 606 6.86 -2.65 -1.69
N GLY A 607 7.99 -2.00 -1.99
CA GLY A 607 8.32 -1.47 -3.30
C GLY A 607 8.86 -2.51 -4.28
N LEU A 608 9.09 -3.76 -3.85
CA LEU A 608 9.60 -4.82 -4.73
C LEU A 608 8.71 -4.99 -5.97
N PRO A 609 9.33 -5.07 -7.16
CA PRO A 609 8.61 -5.42 -8.38
C PRO A 609 7.94 -6.80 -8.29
N LEU A 610 6.89 -7.02 -9.06
CA LEU A 610 6.17 -8.31 -9.09
C LEU A 610 7.04 -9.47 -9.59
N LYS A 611 7.98 -9.20 -10.50
CA LYS A 611 8.90 -10.19 -11.05
C LYS A 611 10.21 -10.19 -10.26
N ALA A 612 10.59 -11.35 -9.72
CA ALA A 612 11.82 -11.51 -8.93
C ALA A 612 13.08 -11.14 -9.74
N SER A 613 13.07 -11.39 -11.05
CA SER A 613 14.13 -10.98 -11.97
C SER A 613 14.43 -9.46 -11.99
N LYS A 614 13.48 -8.62 -11.52
CA LYS A 614 13.63 -7.16 -11.41
C LYS A 614 14.00 -6.68 -10.00
N TRP A 615 14.08 -7.58 -9.01
CA TRP A 615 14.30 -7.18 -7.62
C TRP A 615 15.66 -6.54 -7.40
N GLN A 616 16.71 -7.08 -8.01
CA GLN A 616 18.08 -6.57 -7.80
C GLN A 616 18.23 -5.12 -8.24
N ASP A 617 17.65 -4.75 -9.38
CA ASP A 617 17.69 -3.37 -9.88
C ASP A 617 16.96 -2.43 -8.92
N TYR A 618 15.77 -2.84 -8.44
CA TYR A 618 15.04 -2.10 -7.44
C TYR A 618 15.83 -1.92 -6.14
N LEU A 619 16.34 -3.02 -5.58
CA LEU A 619 17.06 -3.02 -4.31
C LEU A 619 18.31 -2.15 -4.36
N ASN A 620 19.02 -2.16 -5.50
CA ASN A 620 20.21 -1.34 -5.71
C ASN A 620 19.90 0.16 -5.60
N TRP A 621 18.90 0.65 -6.34
CA TRP A 621 18.60 2.08 -6.31
C TRP A 621 17.88 2.50 -5.02
N ALA A 622 17.06 1.63 -4.43
CA ALA A 622 16.37 1.92 -3.19
C ALA A 622 17.33 2.04 -2.00
N ALA A 623 18.27 1.09 -1.87
CA ALA A 623 19.35 1.16 -0.87
C ALA A 623 20.27 2.37 -1.11
N TYR A 624 20.59 2.67 -2.36
CA TYR A 624 21.39 3.86 -2.68
C TYR A 624 20.66 5.16 -2.28
N ALA A 625 19.38 5.32 -2.56
CA ALA A 625 18.62 6.51 -2.16
C ALA A 625 18.59 6.69 -0.63
N PHE A 626 18.45 5.60 0.14
CA PHE A 626 18.58 5.65 1.59
C PHE A 626 19.98 6.12 2.00
N ARG A 627 21.04 5.52 1.45
CA ARG A 627 22.43 5.91 1.75
C ARG A 627 22.71 7.37 1.45
N VAL A 628 22.21 7.89 0.32
CA VAL A 628 22.34 9.33 -0.01
C VAL A 628 21.72 10.19 1.08
N SER A 629 20.54 9.84 1.61
CA SER A 629 19.91 10.60 2.70
C SER A 629 20.70 10.54 4.01
N ALA A 630 21.42 9.45 4.26
CA ALA A 630 22.10 9.15 5.52
C ALA A 630 23.60 9.54 5.54
N SER A 631 24.25 9.72 4.39
CA SER A 631 25.72 9.80 4.27
C SER A 631 26.34 11.16 4.57
N GLY A 632 25.54 12.22 4.74
CA GLY A 632 26.04 13.59 4.90
C GLY A 632 26.60 13.94 6.28
N VAL A 633 26.62 13.00 7.23
CA VAL A 633 26.99 13.24 8.64
C VAL A 633 28.32 12.56 9.02
N SER A 634 28.90 13.02 10.14
CA SER A 634 30.17 12.51 10.68
C SER A 634 30.03 11.07 11.21
N ASP A 635 31.16 10.39 11.43
CA ASP A 635 31.20 9.03 11.98
C ASP A 635 30.62 8.93 13.39
N SER A 636 30.59 10.03 14.15
CA SER A 636 30.01 10.07 15.51
C SER A 636 28.49 10.13 15.53
N THR A 637 27.84 10.53 14.43
CA THR A 637 26.38 10.55 14.32
C THR A 637 25.88 9.17 13.91
N GLN A 638 25.01 8.58 14.73
CA GLN A 638 24.45 7.26 14.54
C GLN A 638 23.16 7.33 13.72
N ILE A 639 23.10 6.60 12.63
CA ILE A 639 21.93 6.50 11.76
C ILE A 639 21.15 5.23 12.08
N HIS A 640 19.88 5.41 12.44
CA HIS A 640 18.93 4.33 12.62
C HIS A 640 18.00 4.22 11.42
N THR A 641 17.42 3.05 11.23
CA THR A 641 16.25 2.83 10.36
C THR A 641 15.25 1.91 11.05
N HIS A 642 14.00 1.96 10.62
CA HIS A 642 12.94 1.07 11.08
C HIS A 642 12.21 0.46 9.90
N MET A 643 11.92 -0.84 10.00
CA MET A 643 11.11 -1.58 9.04
C MET A 643 9.98 -2.30 9.75
N CYS A 644 8.74 -2.05 9.29
CA CYS A 644 7.54 -2.75 9.74
C CYS A 644 7.33 -4.00 8.87
N TYR A 645 6.64 -5.01 9.43
CA TYR A 645 6.13 -6.20 8.72
C TYR A 645 7.16 -6.86 7.80
N ALA A 646 8.02 -7.70 8.31
CA ALA A 646 9.04 -8.22 7.42
C ALA A 646 9.29 -9.71 7.51
N GLU A 647 9.07 -10.40 6.43
CA GLU A 647 9.88 -11.54 6.01
C GLU A 647 11.12 -10.95 5.31
N PHE A 648 12.27 -10.95 5.99
CA PHE A 648 13.49 -10.29 5.49
C PHE A 648 14.40 -11.23 4.69
N ASN A 649 14.15 -12.54 4.72
CA ASN A 649 15.04 -13.52 4.16
C ASN A 649 15.46 -13.22 2.72
N ASP A 650 14.52 -12.72 1.92
CA ASP A 650 14.72 -12.46 0.50
C ASP A 650 15.56 -11.21 0.21
N ILE A 651 15.65 -10.26 1.16
CA ILE A 651 16.22 -8.92 0.94
C ILE A 651 17.25 -8.50 2.00
N ILE A 652 17.65 -9.41 2.88
CA ILE A 652 18.56 -9.08 4.00
C ILE A 652 19.89 -8.48 3.56
N ALA A 653 20.42 -8.93 2.43
CA ALA A 653 21.64 -8.38 1.84
C ALA A 653 21.46 -6.91 1.42
N ALA A 654 20.31 -6.56 0.84
CA ALA A 654 19.98 -5.19 0.47
C ALA A 654 19.74 -4.31 1.69
N ILE A 655 19.15 -4.87 2.76
CA ILE A 655 19.00 -4.16 4.04
C ILE A 655 20.38 -3.85 4.64
N ALA A 656 21.31 -4.79 4.59
CA ALA A 656 22.70 -4.54 5.01
C ALA A 656 23.39 -3.49 4.13
N ASP A 657 23.08 -3.48 2.82
CA ASP A 657 23.60 -2.47 1.87
C ASP A 657 23.06 -1.05 2.11
N MET A 658 21.96 -0.88 2.86
CA MET A 658 21.52 0.45 3.31
C MET A 658 22.54 1.10 4.26
N ASP A 659 23.40 0.32 4.90
CA ASP A 659 24.48 0.76 5.81
C ASP A 659 24.00 1.63 6.98
N ALA A 660 22.76 1.40 7.48
CA ALA A 660 22.29 1.99 8.71
C ALA A 660 23.06 1.43 9.90
N ASP A 661 23.45 2.28 10.86
CA ASP A 661 24.20 1.83 12.03
C ASP A 661 23.34 0.90 12.92
N VAL A 662 22.05 1.18 13.04
CA VAL A 662 21.07 0.38 13.79
C VAL A 662 19.81 0.16 12.97
N ILE A 663 19.34 -1.08 12.87
CA ILE A 663 18.02 -1.40 12.33
C ILE A 663 17.08 -1.84 13.46
N THR A 664 15.86 -1.28 13.51
CA THR A 664 14.80 -1.77 14.39
C THR A 664 13.74 -2.49 13.56
N ILE A 665 13.26 -3.63 14.08
CA ILE A 665 12.34 -4.54 13.37
C ILE A 665 11.24 -5.05 14.29
N GLU A 666 10.08 -5.39 13.73
CA GLU A 666 8.97 -6.00 14.46
C GLU A 666 9.21 -7.51 14.65
N THR A 667 9.32 -7.98 15.88
CA THR A 667 9.62 -9.39 16.19
C THR A 667 8.77 -9.99 17.30
N SER A 668 7.98 -9.18 18.03
CA SER A 668 7.27 -9.67 19.22
C SER A 668 6.24 -10.75 18.91
N ARG A 669 5.57 -10.66 17.74
CA ARG A 669 4.56 -11.66 17.33
C ARG A 669 5.15 -12.96 16.83
N SER A 670 6.35 -12.92 16.24
CA SER A 670 7.06 -14.10 15.77
C SER A 670 7.94 -14.76 16.82
N ASN A 671 7.87 -14.30 18.08
CA ASN A 671 8.74 -14.80 19.15
C ASN A 671 10.23 -14.83 18.75
N MET A 672 10.69 -13.80 18.05
CA MET A 672 12.06 -13.66 17.52
C MET A 672 12.42 -14.61 16.37
N GLU A 673 11.48 -15.39 15.81
CA GLU A 673 11.75 -16.27 14.66
C GLU A 673 12.29 -15.50 13.45
N LEU A 674 11.87 -14.24 13.30
CA LEU A 674 12.38 -13.35 12.24
C LEU A 674 13.90 -13.17 12.30
N LEU A 675 14.50 -13.32 13.48
CA LEU A 675 15.96 -13.24 13.64
C LEU A 675 16.72 -14.45 13.05
N ASN A 676 16.02 -15.50 12.61
CA ASN A 676 16.68 -16.63 11.91
C ASN A 676 17.35 -16.16 10.60
N ALA A 677 16.76 -15.17 9.93
CA ALA A 677 17.38 -14.56 8.75
C ALA A 677 18.79 -13.97 9.01
N PHE A 678 19.03 -13.55 10.25
CA PHE A 678 20.30 -12.98 10.70
C PHE A 678 21.31 -14.03 11.19
N GLU A 679 20.90 -15.29 11.34
CA GLU A 679 21.82 -16.41 11.58
C GLU A 679 22.48 -16.90 10.29
N ASP A 680 21.68 -16.98 9.21
CA ASP A 680 22.14 -17.44 7.91
C ASP A 680 22.95 -16.35 7.17
N PHE A 681 22.69 -15.09 7.48
CA PHE A 681 23.40 -13.92 6.96
C PHE A 681 24.06 -13.18 8.13
N ASP A 682 25.40 -13.12 8.13
CA ASP A 682 26.15 -12.37 9.16
C ASP A 682 25.92 -10.86 8.99
N TYR A 683 24.78 -10.41 9.51
CA TYR A 683 24.38 -8.99 9.45
C TYR A 683 25.38 -8.15 10.24
N PRO A 684 26.03 -7.16 9.62
CA PRO A 684 27.20 -6.53 10.21
C PRO A 684 26.89 -5.53 11.34
N ASN A 685 25.70 -4.90 11.31
CA ASN A 685 25.38 -3.73 12.11
C ASN A 685 24.54 -4.07 13.36
N GLU A 686 24.05 -3.07 14.10
CA GLU A 686 23.28 -3.27 15.31
C GLU A 686 21.79 -3.50 15.00
N ILE A 687 21.09 -4.25 15.86
CA ILE A 687 19.69 -4.66 15.65
C ILE A 687 18.89 -4.38 16.92
N GLY A 688 17.73 -3.74 16.74
CA GLY A 688 16.70 -3.56 17.78
C GLY A 688 15.47 -4.41 17.49
N PRO A 689 15.42 -5.67 17.98
CA PRO A 689 14.22 -6.47 17.87
C PRO A 689 13.12 -5.93 18.78
N GLY A 690 11.89 -5.81 18.25
CA GLY A 690 10.73 -5.37 19.00
C GLY A 690 10.30 -6.38 20.06
N VAL A 691 10.02 -5.92 21.26
CA VAL A 691 9.61 -6.75 22.43
C VAL A 691 8.21 -6.41 22.93
N TYR A 692 7.53 -5.47 22.30
CA TYR A 692 6.17 -5.06 22.67
C TYR A 692 5.29 -4.91 21.42
N ASP A 693 4.27 -5.79 21.32
CA ASP A 693 3.26 -5.71 20.27
C ASP A 693 2.33 -4.51 20.53
N ILE A 694 2.55 -3.44 19.78
CA ILE A 694 1.75 -2.20 19.87
C ILE A 694 0.32 -2.35 19.35
N HIS A 695 -0.01 -3.45 18.67
CA HIS A 695 -1.36 -3.74 18.19
C HIS A 695 -2.22 -4.42 19.25
N SER A 696 -1.60 -4.93 20.33
CA SER A 696 -2.27 -5.51 21.47
C SER A 696 -2.38 -4.50 22.63
N PRO A 697 -3.52 -4.43 23.34
CA PRO A 697 -3.63 -3.64 24.58
C PRO A 697 -2.91 -4.27 25.76
N ASN A 698 -2.36 -5.48 25.62
CA ASN A 698 -1.70 -6.21 26.68
C ASN A 698 -0.34 -5.58 27.01
N ILE A 699 -0.07 -5.44 28.30
CA ILE A 699 1.21 -4.97 28.81
C ILE A 699 2.15 -6.17 28.92
N PRO A 700 3.31 -6.22 28.22
CA PRO A 700 4.22 -7.34 28.32
C PRO A 700 4.87 -7.43 29.69
N GLU A 701 4.97 -8.64 30.22
CA GLU A 701 5.65 -8.91 31.49
C GLU A 701 7.18 -8.82 31.36
N VAL A 702 7.86 -8.38 32.42
CA VAL A 702 9.33 -8.27 32.46
C VAL A 702 9.99 -9.61 32.10
N THR A 703 9.50 -10.72 32.66
CA THR A 703 10.00 -12.07 32.40
C THR A 703 9.87 -12.48 30.96
N TRP A 704 8.77 -12.09 30.29
CA TRP A 704 8.53 -12.33 28.87
C TRP A 704 9.52 -11.57 28.00
N ILE A 705 9.70 -10.26 28.25
CA ILE A 705 10.68 -9.43 27.53
C ILE A 705 12.09 -10.00 27.68
N LYS A 706 12.48 -10.40 28.91
CA LYS A 706 13.78 -11.03 29.13
C LYS A 706 13.97 -12.32 28.36
N GLN A 707 12.93 -13.15 28.26
CA GLN A 707 12.96 -14.38 27.47
C GLN A 707 13.17 -14.07 25.99
N LEU A 708 12.42 -13.13 25.41
CA LEU A 708 12.57 -12.72 24.03
C LEU A 708 14.00 -12.23 23.73
N MET A 709 14.56 -11.39 24.60
CA MET A 709 15.92 -10.86 24.42
C MET A 709 17.00 -11.94 24.60
N LYS A 710 16.79 -12.93 25.47
CA LYS A 710 17.69 -14.09 25.59
C LYS A 710 17.67 -14.97 24.33
N GLU A 711 16.50 -15.13 23.68
CA GLU A 711 16.43 -15.80 22.37
C GLU A 711 17.15 -14.99 21.30
N ALA A 712 16.98 -13.65 21.27
CA ALA A 712 17.72 -12.77 20.37
C ALA A 712 19.24 -12.87 20.59
N ALA A 713 19.69 -12.90 21.83
CA ALA A 713 21.11 -12.99 22.19
C ALA A 713 21.78 -14.32 21.82
N LYS A 714 21.02 -15.37 21.49
CA LYS A 714 21.56 -16.60 20.91
C LYS A 714 21.97 -16.43 19.45
N LYS A 715 21.39 -15.45 18.76
CA LYS A 715 21.50 -15.23 17.33
C LYS A 715 22.36 -14.02 16.97
N VAL A 716 22.35 -13.01 17.81
CA VAL A 716 23.07 -11.75 17.62
C VAL A 716 23.86 -11.43 18.87
N PRO A 717 25.16 -11.04 18.77
CA PRO A 717 25.97 -10.63 19.93
C PRO A 717 25.27 -9.54 20.75
N VAL A 718 25.28 -9.68 22.07
CA VAL A 718 24.59 -8.76 23.00
C VAL A 718 25.00 -7.30 22.82
N GLU A 719 26.28 -7.07 22.45
CA GLU A 719 26.85 -5.74 22.20
C GLU A 719 26.27 -5.05 20.97
N ARG A 720 25.53 -5.78 20.13
CA ARG A 720 24.85 -5.27 18.92
C ARG A 720 23.32 -5.21 19.08
N LEU A 721 22.79 -5.59 20.25
CA LEU A 721 21.35 -5.62 20.50
C LEU A 721 20.85 -4.33 21.16
N TRP A 722 19.71 -3.83 20.67
CA TRP A 722 18.90 -2.79 21.28
C TRP A 722 17.58 -3.37 21.80
N ILE A 723 16.87 -2.63 22.64
CA ILE A 723 15.55 -3.02 23.16
C ILE A 723 14.54 -1.90 22.86
N ASN A 724 13.51 -2.21 22.09
CA ASN A 724 12.49 -1.27 21.64
C ASN A 724 11.12 -1.96 21.48
N PRO A 725 10.00 -1.21 21.42
CA PRO A 725 8.72 -1.75 20.97
C PRO A 725 8.76 -2.08 19.48
N ASP A 726 7.77 -2.81 18.98
CA ASP A 726 7.68 -3.22 17.57
C ASP A 726 7.57 -2.01 16.63
N CYS A 727 6.73 -1.02 16.93
CA CYS A 727 6.51 0.15 16.09
C CYS A 727 6.17 1.38 16.94
N GLY A 728 5.73 2.46 16.30
CA GLY A 728 5.30 3.68 16.96
C GLY A 728 4.04 3.49 17.82
N LEU A 729 3.99 4.19 18.98
CA LEU A 729 2.99 4.01 20.02
C LEU A 729 1.72 4.85 19.82
N LYS A 730 1.55 5.52 18.68
CA LYS A 730 0.48 6.50 18.45
C LYS A 730 -0.94 5.99 18.61
N THR A 731 -1.16 4.69 18.46
CA THR A 731 -2.47 4.04 18.57
C THR A 731 -2.80 3.56 19.97
N ARG A 732 -1.84 3.63 20.91
CA ARG A 732 -1.98 3.22 22.30
C ARG A 732 -2.47 4.37 23.19
N GLY A 733 -2.90 4.03 24.41
CA GLY A 733 -3.15 5.00 25.46
C GLY A 733 -1.91 5.22 26.34
N TRP A 734 -1.83 6.35 27.02
CA TRP A 734 -0.68 6.67 27.88
C TRP A 734 -0.50 5.70 29.03
N GLN A 735 -1.58 5.22 29.67
CA GLN A 735 -1.52 4.33 30.81
C GLN A 735 -0.82 3.00 30.47
N GLU A 736 -1.23 2.38 29.38
CA GLU A 736 -0.65 1.11 28.91
C GLU A 736 0.77 1.31 28.37
N THR A 737 1.01 2.43 27.67
CA THR A 737 2.34 2.78 27.14
C THR A 737 3.36 2.93 28.25
N GLN A 738 3.05 3.69 29.31
CA GLN A 738 3.94 3.87 30.47
C GLN A 738 4.27 2.55 31.15
N ALA A 739 3.26 1.71 31.37
CA ALA A 739 3.44 0.42 32.03
C ALA A 739 4.32 -0.53 31.19
N ALA A 740 4.07 -0.58 29.87
CA ALA A 740 4.85 -1.41 28.94
C ALA A 740 6.32 -0.96 28.86
N LEU A 741 6.56 0.34 28.70
CA LEU A 741 7.92 0.90 28.65
C LEU A 741 8.67 0.74 29.99
N LYS A 742 7.99 0.87 31.12
CA LYS A 742 8.59 0.60 32.43
C LYS A 742 9.04 -0.85 32.55
N ASN A 743 8.22 -1.80 32.13
CA ASN A 743 8.58 -3.22 32.11
C ASN A 743 9.75 -3.49 31.18
N MET A 744 9.76 -2.84 29.99
CA MET A 744 10.85 -2.94 29.02
C MET A 744 12.18 -2.47 29.58
N VAL A 745 12.21 -1.29 30.21
CA VAL A 745 13.43 -0.74 30.84
C VAL A 745 13.87 -1.58 32.05
N THR A 746 12.91 -2.08 32.83
CA THR A 746 13.24 -3.00 33.96
C THR A 746 13.91 -4.26 33.41
N ALA A 747 13.35 -4.89 32.40
CA ALA A 747 13.93 -6.06 31.74
C ALA A 747 15.35 -5.78 31.22
N ALA A 748 15.56 -4.63 30.57
CA ALA A 748 16.88 -4.21 30.08
C ALA A 748 17.90 -4.11 31.21
N LYS A 749 17.54 -3.47 32.34
CA LYS A 749 18.42 -3.31 33.52
C LYS A 749 18.79 -4.64 34.15
N GLU A 750 17.83 -5.56 34.27
CA GLU A 750 18.08 -6.91 34.81
C GLU A 750 18.98 -7.72 33.85
N LEU A 751 18.71 -7.67 32.54
CA LEU A 751 19.52 -8.37 31.52
C LEU A 751 20.97 -7.86 31.48
N ARG A 752 21.20 -6.57 31.65
CA ARG A 752 22.56 -5.99 31.79
C ARG A 752 23.35 -6.58 32.93
N GLN A 753 22.66 -6.96 34.03
CA GLN A 753 23.29 -7.62 35.18
C GLN A 753 23.52 -9.12 34.96
N GLU A 754 22.70 -9.77 34.14
CA GLU A 754 22.75 -11.21 33.87
C GLU A 754 23.71 -11.61 32.77
N LEU A 755 23.88 -10.74 31.75
CA LEU A 755 24.60 -11.04 30.49
C LEU A 755 25.98 -10.38 30.42
N VAL A 756 26.36 -9.59 31.40
CA VAL A 756 27.66 -8.94 31.61
C VAL A 756 28.26 -9.39 32.91
#